data_0b077a28b74958d511d36b76f0044df5
#
_entry.id   0b077a28b74958d511d36b76f0044df5
#
_cell.length_a   1.000
_cell.length_b   1.000
_cell.length_c   1.000
_cell.angle_alpha   90.00
_cell.angle_beta   90.00
_cell.angle_gamma   90.00
#
_symmetry.space_group_name_H-M   'P 1'
#
loop_
_entity.id
_entity.type
_entity.pdbx_description
1 polymer ?
#
loop_
_entity_poly.entity_id
_entity_poly.type
_entity_poly.pdbx_seq_one_letter_code
_entity_poly.pdbx_strand_id
1 'polypeptide(L)'
;HQVPVLRCPRGAGTARPWFRTYVAMHAAPRARVILSILLALGLLPVAPAAPPPLASPLYLDATTDATTQREGAVALRPGDAFDAARGYGWSRPPAGGFGEPSWSGVRSPALSDGLSGRDFTLQVDLAPGRWTALVFLDDGYLDAHRVQLEINGRVMPHNPREFGLEEEPAKPPINRYRVAALAFDTRGPTTLRFSRDADHGARLLAVHLLPAPAAESDVARWFTRQLQEVGRHGSRVSLDALRRELRTQAGDPAQTAFGTYWGTHLDLLDEAERWHSAAGWDWFSLQTRSSMFTRYKIAVSLLDPLVEHPEGAAFLLRDRALWLRARLLYWIWVEQHLPKDKAAFDRDIAELRQRHPGDSLIAMYAGEKIDLPDPWDSYAAPANAPAWSTAQFEALQRLRHVAHYWIDERQIPNGELGGKPDDDVETLRWWPTLMFSGDRKVTAAFGRLAEGVWFSRRIHRGYARDPRDVEHSAEFVADTVPMMAFVTRSEEWIARLAWSHEHMRNLWTGRNAHGDLQFKSAWFGATEIVSTPPRNRDVAMNARATKAVRWLAWLRHDRAATDLLHAWSTTWAKAALRTDKGKPAGLFPASLRWPDAAFNGDETSWHRANMFWHYFDWRADGMLYDELLCSWLRTRDDALLAPMHTSIALMQTWAGRADRATAPAGSAGWAADQLLKSADFWGVVAQWRLETGDPRFDPFLKQHAPPYLRFRLGGGPSAMADGITRSMLEHLRYNTPMRTTEVLFTDRIHVARDIDNWDGTDLVVAMLTGNHVSNGMSPYYHVAWESAPATFTALVTTAGTRELAADIFLHQPDAAPVTARCFRLTPGNYRLTLRTGDRVLLDRRETVGADHRVTLTVPGAALVRIMLTSESTGSSP
;
A
#
# COMPACT_ATOMS: atom_id res chain seq x y z
N HIS A 1 3.52 -40.93 -4.01
CA HIS A 1 4.26 -40.89 -5.27
C HIS A 1 5.18 -39.65 -5.23
N GLN A 2 6.48 -39.96 -5.15
CA GLN A 2 7.58 -39.02 -5.15
C GLN A 2 7.72 -38.38 -6.53
N VAL A 3 7.88 -37.05 -6.55
CA VAL A 3 8.23 -36.30 -7.76
C VAL A 3 9.71 -35.94 -7.65
N PRO A 4 10.52 -36.19 -8.69
CA PRO A 4 11.96 -35.99 -8.65
C PRO A 4 12.34 -34.49 -8.80
N VAL A 5 13.36 -34.14 -8.03
CA VAL A 5 14.04 -32.83 -8.08
C VAL A 5 14.86 -32.76 -9.37
N LEU A 6 14.50 -31.88 -10.28
CA LEU A 6 15.32 -31.52 -11.43
C LEU A 6 16.39 -30.50 -11.04
N ARG A 7 17.64 -30.94 -11.17
CA ARG A 7 18.83 -30.06 -11.11
C ARG A 7 18.95 -29.30 -12.43
N CYS A 8 19.02 -27.98 -12.38
CA CYS A 8 19.44 -27.17 -13.53
C CYS A 8 20.97 -27.17 -13.69
N PRO A 9 21.48 -27.23 -14.91
CA PRO A 9 22.92 -27.18 -15.19
C PRO A 9 23.45 -25.72 -15.15
N ARG A 10 24.67 -25.63 -14.67
CA ARG A 10 25.45 -24.37 -14.64
C ARG A 10 25.86 -23.98 -16.06
N GLY A 11 25.41 -22.85 -16.52
CA GLY A 11 25.94 -22.15 -17.68
C GLY A 11 26.60 -20.84 -17.27
N ALA A 12 27.87 -20.68 -17.62
CA ALA A 12 28.68 -19.51 -17.33
C ALA A 12 28.27 -18.32 -18.20
N GLY A 13 28.01 -17.17 -17.57
CA GLY A 13 27.78 -15.90 -18.25
C GLY A 13 28.08 -14.75 -17.29
N THR A 14 29.12 -14.05 -17.57
CA THR A 14 29.77 -12.96 -16.84
C THR A 14 28.82 -11.81 -16.48
N ALA A 15 28.60 -11.56 -15.21
CA ALA A 15 28.16 -10.30 -14.67
C ALA A 15 29.08 -9.90 -13.52
N ARG A 16 29.65 -8.72 -13.59
CA ARG A 16 30.62 -8.19 -12.63
C ARG A 16 29.92 -7.83 -11.31
N PRO A 17 30.38 -8.36 -10.17
CA PRO A 17 29.98 -7.81 -8.87
C PRO A 17 30.99 -6.77 -8.38
N TRP A 18 30.49 -5.65 -7.93
CA TRP A 18 31.24 -4.69 -7.13
C TRP A 18 31.31 -5.18 -5.69
N PHE A 19 32.30 -5.99 -5.37
CA PHE A 19 32.73 -6.21 -3.99
C PHE A 19 34.07 -5.53 -3.77
N ARG A 20 34.13 -4.58 -2.85
CA ARG A 20 35.38 -4.03 -2.35
C ARG A 20 36.00 -5.02 -1.36
N THR A 21 37.16 -5.46 -1.73
CA THR A 21 38.07 -6.28 -0.95
C THR A 21 38.61 -5.52 0.26
N TYR A 22 38.48 -6.05 1.44
CA TYR A 22 39.22 -5.62 2.61
C TYR A 22 40.62 -6.21 2.53
N VAL A 23 41.62 -5.35 2.46
CA VAL A 23 43.03 -5.72 2.63
C VAL A 23 43.37 -5.62 4.12
N ALA A 24 43.67 -6.75 4.76
CA ALA A 24 44.25 -6.79 6.06
C ALA A 24 45.75 -6.48 5.98
N MET A 25 46.18 -5.40 6.56
CA MET A 25 47.64 -5.17 6.79
C MET A 25 48.02 -5.59 8.20
N HIS A 26 48.88 -6.57 8.26
CA HIS A 26 49.62 -6.95 9.46
C HIS A 26 50.60 -5.84 9.87
N ALA A 27 50.58 -5.46 11.13
CA ALA A 27 51.69 -4.81 11.80
C ALA A 27 52.09 -5.62 13.06
N ALA A 28 53.28 -6.05 13.03
CA ALA A 28 53.95 -6.85 14.08
C ALA A 28 54.52 -5.95 15.20
N PRO A 29 54.91 -6.57 16.32
CA PRO A 29 55.04 -5.91 17.62
C PRO A 29 56.43 -5.40 17.92
N ARG A 30 56.56 -4.26 18.58
CA ARG A 30 57.75 -3.91 19.36
C ARG A 30 57.34 -2.96 20.48
N ALA A 31 57.31 -3.47 21.70
CA ALA A 31 57.78 -2.79 22.92
C ALA A 31 57.47 -3.67 24.17
N ARG A 32 58.35 -4.61 24.44
CA ARG A 32 58.60 -5.10 25.82
C ARG A 32 59.94 -4.53 26.21
N VAL A 33 60.02 -4.19 27.45
CA VAL A 33 61.15 -3.74 28.29
C VAL A 33 61.02 -2.30 28.69
N ILE A 34 60.41 -2.09 29.86
CA ILE A 34 60.85 -1.32 31.00
C ILE A 34 59.72 -1.44 32.06
N LEU A 35 59.81 -2.45 32.89
CA LEU A 35 59.08 -2.48 34.16
C LEU A 35 59.78 -3.45 35.10
N SER A 36 60.83 -3.02 35.73
CA SER A 36 61.40 -3.67 36.90
C SER A 36 62.41 -2.71 37.51
N ILE A 37 62.02 -1.86 38.40
CA ILE A 37 62.77 -1.27 39.54
C ILE A 37 61.81 -0.28 40.19
N LEU A 38 61.13 -0.69 41.25
CA LEU A 38 60.72 0.13 42.41
C LEU A 38 59.76 -0.70 43.28
N LEU A 39 60.38 -1.67 43.92
CA LEU A 39 59.79 -2.41 45.04
C LEU A 39 60.85 -2.41 46.19
N ALA A 40 60.78 -1.43 46.99
CA ALA A 40 61.32 -1.42 48.37
C ALA A 40 61.17 -0.05 48.98
N LEU A 41 60.00 0.30 49.47
CA LEU A 41 59.82 1.22 50.61
C LEU A 41 58.42 0.97 51.17
N GLY A 42 58.39 0.36 52.36
CA GLY A 42 57.12 0.10 53.03
C GLY A 42 56.34 1.37 53.30
N LEU A 43 55.14 1.43 52.74
CA LEU A 43 54.13 2.39 53.15
C LEU A 43 52.85 1.62 53.47
N LEU A 44 52.28 2.02 54.59
CA LEU A 44 51.01 1.63 55.14
C LEU A 44 49.91 1.45 54.03
N PRO A 45 48.92 0.57 54.22
CA PRO A 45 47.83 0.46 53.23
C PRO A 45 47.04 1.78 53.16
N VAL A 46 47.37 2.59 52.21
CA VAL A 46 46.48 3.65 51.79
C VAL A 46 45.25 2.96 51.25
N ALA A 47 44.11 3.15 51.87
CA ALA A 47 42.84 2.75 51.28
C ALA A 47 42.82 3.18 49.84
N PRO A 48 42.46 2.30 48.87
CA PRO A 48 42.41 2.72 47.48
C PRO A 48 41.52 3.93 47.37
N ALA A 49 42.03 5.02 46.81
CA ALA A 49 41.23 6.20 46.52
C ALA A 49 40.01 5.76 45.73
N ALA A 50 38.84 6.25 46.11
CA ALA A 50 37.62 5.98 45.34
C ALA A 50 37.88 6.31 43.88
N PRO A 51 37.44 5.48 42.92
CA PRO A 51 37.62 5.76 41.51
C PRO A 51 36.99 7.12 41.18
N PRO A 52 37.52 7.89 40.22
CA PRO A 52 36.95 9.17 39.85
C PRO A 52 35.53 8.96 39.34
N PRO A 53 34.62 9.94 39.59
CA PRO A 53 33.27 9.88 39.07
C PRO A 53 33.23 9.70 37.54
N LEU A 54 32.20 9.01 37.04
CA LEU A 54 32.04 8.74 35.63
C LEU A 54 31.82 10.03 34.84
N ALA A 55 32.76 10.36 33.96
CA ALA A 55 32.72 11.54 33.11
C ALA A 55 32.39 11.21 31.65
N SER A 56 32.35 9.94 31.30
CA SER A 56 32.07 9.42 29.98
C SER A 56 30.63 8.91 29.87
N PRO A 57 30.07 8.80 28.67
CA PRO A 57 28.77 8.18 28.44
C PRO A 57 28.70 6.75 29.03
N LEU A 58 27.57 6.45 29.66
CA LEU A 58 27.30 5.13 30.25
C LEU A 58 26.00 4.57 29.62
N TYR A 59 26.13 3.42 29.02
CA TYR A 59 25.03 2.69 28.44
C TYR A 59 24.71 1.46 29.29
N LEU A 60 23.58 1.45 29.95
CA LEU A 60 23.13 0.35 30.80
C LEU A 60 21.98 -0.37 30.10
N ASP A 61 22.16 -1.64 29.85
CA ASP A 61 21.14 -2.53 29.31
C ASP A 61 20.52 -3.33 30.46
N ALA A 62 19.26 -3.06 30.75
CA ALA A 62 18.53 -3.69 31.86
C ALA A 62 18.06 -5.09 31.41
N THR A 63 18.84 -6.11 31.70
CA THR A 63 18.67 -7.46 31.16
C THR A 63 18.83 -8.56 32.20
N THR A 64 18.18 -9.70 31.93
CA THR A 64 18.41 -10.95 32.62
C THR A 64 19.31 -11.90 31.82
N ASP A 65 19.44 -11.65 30.51
CA ASP A 65 20.23 -12.49 29.60
C ASP A 65 21.33 -11.68 28.89
N ALA A 66 22.58 -12.02 29.20
CA ALA A 66 23.75 -11.35 28.60
C ALA A 66 23.86 -11.54 27.06
N THR A 67 23.14 -12.50 26.47
CA THR A 67 23.18 -12.75 25.02
C THR A 67 22.36 -11.73 24.24
N THR A 68 21.46 -10.96 24.89
CA THR A 68 20.63 -9.92 24.30
C THR A 68 21.24 -8.52 24.40
N GLN A 69 22.39 -8.40 25.04
CA GLN A 69 23.05 -7.14 25.31
C GLN A 69 23.40 -6.36 24.03
N ARG A 70 23.14 -5.05 24.06
CA ARG A 70 23.56 -4.13 22.99
C ARG A 70 25.08 -4.03 22.94
N GLU A 71 25.66 -4.00 21.74
CA GLU A 71 27.08 -3.75 21.54
C GLU A 71 27.50 -2.41 22.20
N GLY A 72 28.48 -2.43 23.07
CA GLY A 72 28.97 -1.25 23.82
C GLY A 72 28.15 -0.88 25.06
N ALA A 73 27.06 -1.58 25.36
CA ALA A 73 26.31 -1.41 26.59
C ALA A 73 26.81 -2.37 27.69
N VAL A 74 26.58 -1.99 28.92
CA VAL A 74 26.90 -2.83 30.10
C VAL A 74 25.58 -3.44 30.60
N ALA A 75 25.58 -4.75 30.82
CA ALA A 75 24.44 -5.43 31.40
C ALA A 75 24.21 -4.98 32.84
N LEU A 76 22.97 -4.59 33.15
CA LEU A 76 22.49 -4.24 34.48
C LEU A 76 21.45 -5.28 34.92
N ARG A 77 21.83 -6.19 35.82
CA ARG A 77 21.00 -7.29 36.30
C ARG A 77 20.27 -6.95 37.58
N PRO A 78 19.21 -7.69 37.97
CA PRO A 78 18.49 -7.42 39.22
C PRO A 78 19.40 -7.48 40.49
N GLY A 79 20.43 -8.32 40.48
CA GLY A 79 21.35 -8.52 41.60
C GLY A 79 22.52 -7.52 41.65
N ASP A 80 22.66 -6.60 40.68
CA ASP A 80 23.80 -5.68 40.59
C ASP A 80 23.61 -4.50 41.55
N ALA A 81 23.87 -4.75 42.84
CA ALA A 81 23.90 -3.70 43.86
C ALA A 81 24.93 -2.61 43.50
N PHE A 82 24.72 -1.40 43.95
CA PHE A 82 25.68 -0.30 43.77
C PHE A 82 27.07 -0.70 44.27
N ASP A 83 28.07 -0.51 43.45
CA ASP A 83 29.46 -0.79 43.71
C ASP A 83 30.28 0.49 43.45
N ALA A 84 30.94 1.00 44.47
CA ALA A 84 31.73 2.25 44.39
C ALA A 84 32.91 2.10 43.41
N ALA A 85 33.48 0.91 43.23
CA ALA A 85 34.57 0.68 42.28
C ALA A 85 34.08 0.68 40.83
N ARG A 86 32.80 0.29 40.59
CA ARG A 86 32.14 0.30 39.31
C ARG A 86 31.45 1.64 38.99
N GLY A 87 31.07 2.37 40.06
CA GLY A 87 30.41 3.67 39.96
C GLY A 87 28.92 3.62 39.62
N TYR A 88 28.29 2.44 39.58
CA TYR A 88 26.84 2.31 39.33
C TYR A 88 26.26 1.00 39.90
N GLY A 89 24.94 0.91 39.99
CA GLY A 89 24.21 -0.25 40.45
C GLY A 89 22.95 0.11 41.21
N TRP A 90 22.22 -0.89 41.68
CA TRP A 90 20.95 -0.66 42.38
C TRP A 90 21.19 -0.25 43.84
N SER A 91 20.68 0.88 44.23
CA SER A 91 20.49 1.24 45.64
C SER A 91 19.21 0.62 46.20
N ARG A 92 18.22 0.39 45.32
CA ARG A 92 17.03 -0.39 45.56
C ARG A 92 16.76 -1.26 44.32
N PRO A 93 16.90 -2.58 44.40
CA PRO A 93 16.84 -3.43 43.22
C PRO A 93 15.41 -3.57 42.69
N PRO A 94 15.22 -3.86 41.38
CA PRO A 94 13.94 -4.29 40.82
C PRO A 94 13.50 -5.64 41.38
N ALA A 95 12.23 -5.96 41.26
CA ALA A 95 11.66 -7.21 41.74
C ALA A 95 12.10 -8.42 40.89
N GLY A 96 12.40 -8.25 39.64
CA GLY A 96 12.85 -9.31 38.75
C GLY A 96 13.00 -8.84 37.32
N GLY A 97 13.22 -9.77 36.42
CA GLY A 97 13.29 -9.54 35.01
C GLY A 97 12.02 -10.00 34.29
N PHE A 98 11.85 -9.51 33.11
CA PHE A 98 10.88 -10.04 32.14
C PHE A 98 11.57 -10.25 30.80
N GLY A 99 11.26 -11.36 30.16
CA GLY A 99 11.63 -11.61 28.79
C GLY A 99 10.35 -11.93 28.01
N GLU A 100 10.26 -11.46 26.82
CA GLU A 100 9.19 -11.88 25.94
C GLU A 100 9.77 -12.59 24.74
N PRO A 101 9.08 -13.64 24.24
CA PRO A 101 9.49 -14.27 23.00
C PRO A 101 9.59 -13.19 21.92
N SER A 102 10.70 -13.17 21.19
CA SER A 102 10.93 -12.22 20.09
C SER A 102 9.93 -12.46 18.96
N TRP A 103 8.77 -11.86 19.06
CA TRP A 103 7.69 -11.96 18.07
C TRP A 103 7.94 -11.10 16.84
N SER A 104 8.83 -10.14 16.93
CA SER A 104 9.20 -9.27 15.84
C SER A 104 10.69 -9.39 15.55
N GLY A 105 11.05 -9.91 14.39
CA GLY A 105 12.44 -9.96 13.89
C GLY A 105 13.05 -8.57 13.63
N VAL A 106 12.35 -7.49 13.98
CA VAL A 106 12.77 -6.09 13.84
C VAL A 106 13.23 -5.50 15.16
N ARG A 107 13.01 -6.18 16.28
CA ARG A 107 13.50 -5.70 17.57
C ARG A 107 15.03 -5.74 17.62
N SER A 108 15.60 -4.66 18.13
CA SER A 108 16.95 -4.71 18.65
C SER A 108 16.99 -5.80 19.73
N PRO A 109 17.89 -6.78 19.66
CA PRO A 109 18.05 -7.79 20.73
C PRO A 109 18.16 -7.15 22.11
N ALA A 110 18.81 -6.00 22.22
CA ALA A 110 18.99 -5.22 23.44
C ALA A 110 17.71 -4.65 24.06
N LEU A 111 16.58 -4.74 23.40
CA LEU A 111 15.28 -4.26 23.90
C LEU A 111 14.24 -5.39 23.95
N SER A 112 14.68 -6.64 23.91
CA SER A 112 13.81 -7.81 23.93
C SER A 112 13.49 -8.34 25.33
N ASP A 113 14.26 -7.93 26.33
CA ASP A 113 14.05 -8.23 27.72
C ASP A 113 14.31 -6.99 28.59
N GLY A 114 14.02 -7.06 29.85
CA GLY A 114 14.20 -5.94 30.76
C GLY A 114 13.96 -6.31 32.24
N LEU A 115 13.96 -5.28 33.09
CA LEU A 115 13.76 -5.39 34.52
C LEU A 115 12.45 -4.74 34.95
N SER A 116 11.75 -5.30 35.93
CA SER A 116 10.47 -4.81 36.40
C SER A 116 10.40 -4.76 37.93
N GLY A 117 9.60 -3.82 38.44
CA GLY A 117 9.32 -3.65 39.85
C GLY A 117 8.38 -2.48 40.12
N ARG A 118 7.73 -2.48 41.31
CA ARG A 118 6.85 -1.36 41.70
C ARG A 118 7.64 -0.10 42.02
N ASP A 119 8.84 -0.27 42.54
CA ASP A 119 9.70 0.82 42.99
C ASP A 119 11.16 0.33 43.11
N PHE A 120 12.01 0.86 42.25
CA PHE A 120 13.43 0.52 42.23
C PHE A 120 14.26 1.73 41.85
N THR A 121 15.54 1.73 42.27
CA THR A 121 16.39 2.93 42.17
C THR A 121 17.78 2.53 41.71
N LEU A 122 18.19 3.07 40.60
CA LEU A 122 19.56 3.05 40.10
C LEU A 122 20.36 4.19 40.72
N GLN A 123 21.54 3.89 41.25
CA GLN A 123 22.52 4.86 41.69
C GLN A 123 23.71 4.87 40.74
N VAL A 124 24.18 6.07 40.37
CA VAL A 124 25.31 6.26 39.46
C VAL A 124 26.19 7.37 40.01
N ASP A 125 27.45 7.19 40.06
CA ASP A 125 28.42 8.22 40.50
C ASP A 125 28.91 8.98 39.26
N LEU A 126 28.20 10.05 38.93
CA LEU A 126 28.46 10.89 37.76
C LEU A 126 29.35 12.08 38.10
N ALA A 127 30.23 12.45 37.19
CA ALA A 127 30.99 13.71 37.32
C ALA A 127 30.04 14.92 37.35
N PRO A 128 30.37 15.95 38.14
CA PRO A 128 29.57 17.19 38.17
C PRO A 128 29.40 17.79 36.77
N GLY A 129 28.19 18.20 36.49
CA GLY A 129 27.85 18.78 35.19
C GLY A 129 26.41 18.52 34.75
N ARG A 130 26.13 18.89 33.53
CA ARG A 130 24.82 18.65 32.90
C ARG A 130 24.82 17.34 32.14
N TRP A 131 23.77 16.56 32.34
CA TRP A 131 23.59 15.24 31.74
C TRP A 131 22.22 15.08 31.09
N THR A 132 22.12 14.20 30.11
CA THR A 132 20.86 13.74 29.56
C THR A 132 20.74 12.23 29.79
N ALA A 133 19.63 11.80 30.42
CA ALA A 133 19.26 10.41 30.52
C ALA A 133 18.25 10.07 29.40
N LEU A 134 18.57 9.08 28.58
CA LEU A 134 17.59 8.42 27.69
C LEU A 134 17.14 7.16 28.40
N VAL A 135 15.86 7.12 28.79
CA VAL A 135 15.25 6.02 29.53
C VAL A 135 14.31 5.26 28.62
N PHE A 136 14.61 3.98 28.40
CA PHE A 136 13.82 3.09 27.58
C PHE A 136 12.87 2.27 28.46
N LEU A 137 11.56 2.45 28.24
CA LEU A 137 10.52 1.79 29.01
C LEU A 137 9.71 0.85 28.12
N ASP A 138 9.35 -0.32 28.63
CA ASP A 138 8.43 -1.20 27.94
C ASP A 138 6.99 -0.70 28.08
N ASP A 139 6.27 -0.66 26.97
CA ASP A 139 4.87 -0.23 26.86
C ASP A 139 3.95 -1.39 26.42
N GLY A 140 4.33 -2.61 26.74
CA GLY A 140 3.58 -3.81 26.36
C GLY A 140 2.11 -3.81 26.79
N TYR A 141 1.79 -3.03 27.83
CA TYR A 141 0.43 -2.86 28.38
C TYR A 141 -0.13 -1.45 28.17
N LEU A 142 0.46 -0.65 27.27
CA LEU A 142 0.07 0.74 27.01
C LEU A 142 0.11 1.69 28.22
N ASP A 143 0.94 1.37 29.21
CA ASP A 143 0.96 2.02 30.52
C ASP A 143 2.30 2.68 30.87
N ALA A 144 3.27 2.76 29.91
CA ALA A 144 4.57 3.40 30.18
C ALA A 144 4.45 4.86 30.63
N HIS A 145 3.39 5.55 30.21
CA HIS A 145 3.07 6.93 30.62
C HIS A 145 2.75 7.07 32.11
N ARG A 146 2.46 5.97 32.81
CA ARG A 146 2.17 5.96 34.25
C ARG A 146 3.41 5.68 35.11
N VAL A 147 4.56 5.45 34.49
CA VAL A 147 5.81 5.28 35.22
C VAL A 147 6.28 6.66 35.70
N GLN A 148 6.45 6.81 37.01
CA GLN A 148 7.04 8.01 37.57
C GLN A 148 8.56 7.88 37.55
N LEU A 149 9.24 8.85 36.94
CA LEU A 149 10.69 8.94 36.90
C LEU A 149 11.14 10.05 37.85
N GLU A 150 12.06 9.75 38.74
CA GLU A 150 12.65 10.73 39.62
C GLU A 150 14.17 10.74 39.47
N ILE A 151 14.78 11.91 39.40
CA ILE A 151 16.23 12.07 39.44
C ILE A 151 16.58 12.89 40.68
N ASN A 152 17.40 12.32 41.57
CA ASN A 152 17.78 12.92 42.83
C ASN A 152 16.57 13.41 43.68
N GLY A 153 15.51 12.62 43.71
CA GLY A 153 14.26 12.93 44.43
C GLY A 153 13.35 13.97 43.74
N ARG A 154 13.73 14.46 42.58
CA ARG A 154 12.90 15.37 41.80
C ARG A 154 12.14 14.58 40.72
N VAL A 155 10.83 14.67 40.69
CA VAL A 155 10.02 14.12 39.63
C VAL A 155 10.35 14.80 38.32
N MET A 156 10.71 14.02 37.32
CA MET A 156 11.04 14.49 35.99
C MET A 156 9.78 14.41 35.11
N PRO A 157 9.36 15.55 34.50
CA PRO A 157 8.27 15.50 33.57
C PRO A 157 8.69 14.67 32.34
N HIS A 158 7.94 13.68 32.07
CA HIS A 158 7.98 12.97 30.79
C HIS A 158 6.53 12.65 30.41
N ASN A 159 6.23 12.74 29.14
CA ASN A 159 4.90 12.52 28.65
C ASN A 159 4.95 11.56 27.47
N PRO A 160 5.12 10.26 27.72
CA PRO A 160 5.05 9.27 26.65
C PRO A 160 3.69 9.39 25.96
N ARG A 161 3.71 9.42 24.65
CA ARG A 161 2.51 9.56 23.83
C ARG A 161 1.56 8.40 24.07
N GLU A 162 0.30 8.70 24.36
CA GLU A 162 -0.78 7.74 24.24
C GLU A 162 -1.18 7.57 22.77
N PHE A 163 -1.09 6.38 22.24
CA PHE A 163 -1.72 6.05 20.97
C PHE A 163 -3.16 5.61 21.20
N GLY A 164 -4.01 5.83 20.18
CA GLY A 164 -5.32 5.21 20.14
C GLY A 164 -5.19 3.70 20.23
N LEU A 165 -6.13 3.05 20.92
CA LEU A 165 -6.20 1.60 21.01
C LEU A 165 -6.51 1.04 19.62
N GLU A 166 -5.71 0.08 19.16
CA GLU A 166 -6.13 -0.80 18.07
C GLU A 166 -7.17 -1.77 18.63
N GLU A 167 -8.39 -1.71 18.14
CA GLU A 167 -9.45 -2.64 18.49
C GLU A 167 -9.24 -4.01 17.82
N GLU A 168 -8.16 -4.68 18.12
CA GLU A 168 -8.04 -6.11 17.85
C GLU A 168 -7.80 -6.89 19.16
N PRO A 169 -8.85 -7.24 19.88
CA PRO A 169 -8.73 -7.91 21.19
C PRO A 169 -8.14 -9.31 21.13
N ALA A 170 -7.92 -9.87 19.94
CA ALA A 170 -7.47 -11.25 19.76
C ALA A 170 -5.96 -11.41 19.47
N LYS A 171 -5.19 -10.31 19.33
CA LYS A 171 -3.75 -10.41 19.13
C LYS A 171 -3.01 -10.10 20.42
N PRO A 172 -1.97 -10.87 20.77
CA PRO A 172 -1.17 -10.55 21.94
C PRO A 172 -0.60 -9.14 21.80
N PRO A 173 -0.50 -8.37 22.91
CA PRO A 173 0.02 -7.02 22.87
C PRO A 173 1.43 -7.05 22.26
N ILE A 174 1.64 -6.24 21.25
CA ILE A 174 2.93 -6.13 20.60
C ILE A 174 3.82 -5.33 21.53
N ASN A 175 4.96 -5.88 21.86
CA ASN A 175 5.93 -5.23 22.72
C ASN A 175 6.35 -3.89 22.11
N ARG A 176 5.93 -2.83 22.73
CA ARG A 176 6.26 -1.45 22.41
C ARG A 176 7.22 -0.93 23.47
N TYR A 177 8.13 -0.08 23.08
CA TYR A 177 8.96 0.63 24.02
C TYR A 177 8.81 2.13 23.82
N ARG A 178 9.03 2.87 24.90
CA ARG A 178 9.02 4.32 24.93
C ARG A 178 10.39 4.81 25.36
N VAL A 179 10.78 5.95 24.84
CA VAL A 179 12.03 6.59 25.23
C VAL A 179 11.71 7.97 25.79
N ALA A 180 12.18 8.23 27.01
CA ALA A 180 12.14 9.55 27.64
C ALA A 180 13.53 10.16 27.63
N ALA A 181 13.65 11.42 27.19
CA ALA A 181 14.86 12.23 27.29
C ALA A 181 14.75 13.18 28.47
N LEU A 182 15.61 13.02 29.47
CA LEU A 182 15.58 13.79 30.71
C LEU A 182 16.91 14.51 30.90
N ALA A 183 16.92 15.83 30.87
CA ALA A 183 18.08 16.64 31.18
C ALA A 183 18.10 17.02 32.65
N PHE A 184 19.27 16.92 33.27
CA PHE A 184 19.48 17.27 34.67
C PHE A 184 20.92 17.69 34.94
N ASP A 185 21.09 18.47 36.02
CA ASP A 185 22.39 18.83 36.53
C ASP A 185 22.73 17.96 37.76
N THR A 186 23.95 17.49 37.83
CA THR A 186 24.45 16.76 39.02
C THR A 186 25.71 17.36 39.58
N ARG A 187 25.92 17.16 40.88
CA ARG A 187 27.14 17.53 41.61
C ARG A 187 27.93 16.34 42.14
N GLY A 188 27.52 15.12 41.74
CA GLY A 188 28.11 13.86 42.19
C GLY A 188 27.13 12.70 42.11
N PRO A 189 27.08 11.81 43.09
CA PRO A 189 26.22 10.65 43.07
C PRO A 189 24.78 10.99 42.72
N THR A 190 24.24 10.29 41.72
CA THR A 190 22.95 10.54 41.15
C THR A 190 22.07 9.31 41.30
N THR A 191 20.81 9.52 41.69
CA THR A 191 19.81 8.43 41.76
C THR A 191 18.72 8.62 40.71
N LEU A 192 18.39 7.54 39.99
CA LEU A 192 17.26 7.45 39.09
C LEU A 192 16.26 6.46 39.67
N ARG A 193 15.09 6.91 40.08
CA ARG A 193 14.04 6.10 40.66
C ARG A 193 12.93 5.91 39.65
N PHE A 194 12.51 4.68 39.52
CA PHE A 194 11.44 4.23 38.68
C PHE A 194 10.33 3.67 39.55
N SER A 195 9.15 4.26 39.53
CA SER A 195 8.04 3.80 40.33
C SER A 195 6.73 3.77 39.55
N ARG A 196 5.92 2.77 39.85
CA ARG A 196 4.56 2.62 39.36
C ARG A 196 3.75 1.75 40.29
N ASP A 197 2.64 2.29 40.77
CA ASP A 197 1.69 1.54 41.60
C ASP A 197 0.68 0.81 40.72
N ALA A 198 1.08 -0.35 40.20
CA ALA A 198 0.24 -1.25 39.42
C ALA A 198 0.79 -2.68 39.51
N ASP A 199 -0.02 -3.67 39.19
CA ASP A 199 0.35 -5.09 39.32
C ASP A 199 1.60 -5.46 38.52
N HIS A 200 1.82 -4.81 37.37
CA HIS A 200 2.98 -5.06 36.51
C HIS A 200 4.21 -4.17 36.83
N GLY A 201 4.04 -3.17 37.71
CA GLY A 201 5.11 -2.22 38.06
C GLY A 201 5.65 -1.41 36.89
N ALA A 202 6.76 -0.71 37.11
CA ALA A 202 7.55 -0.08 36.06
C ALA A 202 8.41 -1.15 35.36
N ARG A 203 8.54 -1.03 34.05
CA ARG A 203 9.31 -1.97 33.20
C ARG A 203 10.40 -1.21 32.47
N LEU A 204 11.65 -1.43 32.84
CA LEU A 204 12.84 -0.76 32.32
C LEU A 204 13.58 -1.68 31.34
N LEU A 205 13.89 -1.15 30.15
CA LEU A 205 14.68 -1.85 29.13
C LEU A 205 16.14 -1.38 29.13
N ALA A 206 16.37 -0.07 29.16
CA ALA A 206 17.73 0.47 29.16
C ALA A 206 17.77 1.89 29.74
N VAL A 207 18.97 2.32 30.17
CA VAL A 207 19.28 3.71 30.54
C VAL A 207 20.57 4.13 29.89
N HIS A 208 20.55 5.17 29.07
CA HIS A 208 21.74 5.78 28.50
C HIS A 208 21.97 7.14 29.18
N LEU A 209 23.11 7.32 29.83
CA LEU A 209 23.52 8.56 30.49
C LEU A 209 24.58 9.24 29.64
N LEU A 210 24.27 10.44 29.16
CA LEU A 210 25.10 11.20 28.24
C LEU A 210 25.49 12.54 28.88
N PRO A 211 26.79 12.85 29.06
CA PRO A 211 27.19 14.19 29.46
C PRO A 211 26.84 15.17 28.36
N ALA A 212 26.35 16.36 28.75
CA ALA A 212 26.09 17.42 27.80
C ALA A 212 27.39 17.83 27.08
N PRO A 213 27.38 17.94 25.76
CA PRO A 213 28.57 18.33 25.01
C PRO A 213 28.96 19.78 25.30
N ALA A 214 30.25 20.10 25.23
CA ALA A 214 30.70 21.48 25.29
C ALA A 214 30.12 22.28 24.10
N ALA A 215 29.56 23.46 24.39
CA ALA A 215 28.74 24.22 23.44
C ALA A 215 29.52 24.74 22.21
N GLU A 216 30.82 24.91 22.28
CA GLU A 216 31.64 25.51 21.23
C GLU A 216 32.91 24.70 20.94
N SER A 217 32.80 23.78 20.00
CA SER A 217 33.96 23.09 19.42
C SER A 217 33.93 23.19 17.88
N ASP A 218 35.07 22.98 17.23
CA ASP A 218 35.13 22.90 15.77
C ASP A 218 34.26 21.77 15.23
N VAL A 219 34.18 20.69 15.96
CA VAL A 219 33.31 19.55 15.65
C VAL A 219 31.83 19.96 15.74
N ALA A 220 31.43 20.71 16.76
CA ALA A 220 30.06 21.22 16.88
C ALA A 220 29.69 22.13 15.69
N ARG A 221 30.59 23.07 15.33
CA ARG A 221 30.40 23.95 14.17
C ARG A 221 30.32 23.18 12.85
N TRP A 222 31.20 22.19 12.69
CA TRP A 222 31.16 21.31 11.52
C TRP A 222 29.85 20.51 11.48
N PHE A 223 29.46 19.87 12.57
CA PHE A 223 28.23 19.07 12.65
C PHE A 223 26.99 19.92 12.30
N THR A 224 26.89 21.12 12.87
CA THR A 224 25.77 22.01 12.59
C THR A 224 25.68 22.35 11.10
N ARG A 225 26.81 22.68 10.45
CA ARG A 225 26.82 22.94 8.98
C ARG A 225 26.39 21.71 8.19
N GLN A 226 26.95 20.54 8.50
CA GLN A 226 26.62 19.29 7.79
C GLN A 226 25.16 18.91 7.97
N LEU A 227 24.61 19.09 9.16
CA LEU A 227 23.21 18.81 9.40
C LEU A 227 22.29 19.78 8.65
N GLN A 228 22.68 21.05 8.50
CA GLN A 228 21.98 22.02 7.68
C GLN A 228 22.01 21.64 6.19
N GLU A 229 23.16 21.15 5.69
CA GLU A 229 23.32 20.67 4.30
C GLU A 229 22.46 19.43 4.03
N VAL A 230 22.43 18.48 4.96
CA VAL A 230 21.54 17.31 4.87
C VAL A 230 20.08 17.72 4.94
N GLY A 231 19.78 18.78 5.68
CA GLY A 231 18.44 19.34 5.81
C GLY A 231 17.41 18.39 6.44
N ARG A 232 16.14 18.76 6.34
CA ARG A 232 15.01 17.99 6.88
C ARG A 232 14.69 16.75 6.05
N HIS A 233 14.92 16.84 4.76
CA HIS A 233 14.52 15.84 3.76
C HIS A 233 15.65 14.92 3.29
N GLY A 234 16.83 15.05 3.86
CA GLY A 234 17.97 14.21 3.52
C GLY A 234 17.67 12.72 3.72
N SER A 235 18.27 11.88 2.88
CA SER A 235 18.08 10.44 2.96
C SER A 235 18.75 9.83 4.20
N ARG A 236 18.35 8.62 4.58
CA ARG A 236 19.04 7.81 5.59
C ARG A 236 20.52 7.63 5.27
N VAL A 237 20.87 7.46 3.99
CA VAL A 237 22.27 7.34 3.54
C VAL A 237 23.07 8.59 3.89
N SER A 238 22.48 9.79 3.76
CA SER A 238 23.12 11.06 4.15
C SER A 238 23.36 11.13 5.66
N LEU A 239 22.44 10.65 6.47
CA LEU A 239 22.60 10.58 7.93
C LEU A 239 23.64 9.55 8.34
N ASP A 240 23.71 8.40 7.70
CA ASP A 240 24.75 7.41 7.93
C ASP A 240 26.13 7.93 7.58
N ALA A 241 26.24 8.71 6.51
CA ALA A 241 27.49 9.36 6.14
C ALA A 241 27.92 10.40 7.19
N LEU A 242 27.00 11.25 7.62
CA LEU A 242 27.24 12.23 8.69
C LEU A 242 27.66 11.57 10.00
N ARG A 243 27.01 10.47 10.35
CA ARG A 243 27.32 9.70 11.57
C ARG A 243 28.70 9.04 11.54
N ARG A 244 29.10 8.49 10.38
CA ARG A 244 30.47 7.95 10.21
C ARG A 244 31.52 9.05 10.37
N GLU A 245 31.31 10.17 9.69
CA GLU A 245 32.24 11.30 9.73
C GLU A 245 32.34 11.90 11.14
N LEU A 246 31.22 12.04 11.85
CA LEU A 246 31.18 12.50 13.23
C LEU A 246 32.07 11.64 14.15
N ARG A 247 32.11 10.32 13.93
CA ARG A 247 32.98 9.41 14.67
C ARG A 247 34.47 9.59 14.32
N THR A 248 34.78 9.87 13.08
CA THR A 248 36.17 10.03 12.63
C THR A 248 36.79 11.35 13.09
N GLN A 249 35.98 12.37 13.30
CA GLN A 249 36.45 13.67 13.75
C GLN A 249 36.69 13.77 15.27
N ALA A 250 36.30 12.78 16.03
CA ALA A 250 36.46 12.77 17.48
C ALA A 250 37.91 12.34 17.87
N GLY A 251 38.85 13.27 17.84
CA GLY A 251 40.27 13.02 18.13
C GLY A 251 40.70 13.23 19.59
N ASP A 252 39.96 13.97 20.39
CA ASP A 252 40.22 14.22 21.83
C ASP A 252 39.01 13.80 22.71
N PRO A 253 39.16 13.71 24.04
CA PRO A 253 38.11 13.25 24.94
C PRO A 253 36.83 14.13 24.86
N ALA A 254 36.95 15.46 24.72
CA ALA A 254 35.83 16.35 24.64
C ALA A 254 35.10 16.20 23.31
N GLN A 255 35.84 16.02 22.21
CA GLN A 255 35.30 15.72 20.89
C GLN A 255 34.69 14.32 20.85
N THR A 256 35.29 13.35 21.54
CA THR A 256 34.73 12.00 21.71
C THR A 256 33.40 12.03 22.45
N ALA A 257 33.29 12.81 23.53
CA ALA A 257 32.03 12.99 24.25
C ALA A 257 30.95 13.66 23.38
N PHE A 258 31.32 14.67 22.60
CA PHE A 258 30.43 15.30 21.62
C PHE A 258 29.97 14.29 20.55
N GLY A 259 30.90 13.57 19.96
CA GLY A 259 30.59 12.56 18.95
C GLY A 259 29.69 11.45 19.46
N THR A 260 29.88 11.03 20.72
CA THR A 260 29.07 10.00 21.37
C THR A 260 27.67 10.52 21.70
N TYR A 261 27.55 11.74 22.21
CA TYR A 261 26.26 12.37 22.48
C TYR A 261 25.40 12.45 21.22
N TRP A 262 25.90 13.07 20.16
CA TRP A 262 25.17 13.22 18.92
C TRP A 262 24.99 11.89 18.17
N GLY A 263 25.98 11.00 18.24
CA GLY A 263 25.87 9.65 17.69
C GLY A 263 24.71 8.88 18.30
N THR A 264 24.50 8.96 19.62
CA THR A 264 23.39 8.29 20.29
C THR A 264 22.03 8.83 19.87
N HIS A 265 21.91 10.14 19.70
CA HIS A 265 20.65 10.74 19.21
C HIS A 265 20.39 10.42 17.73
N LEU A 266 21.45 10.38 16.90
CA LEU A 266 21.35 9.91 15.53
C LEU A 266 20.97 8.43 15.45
N ASP A 267 21.36 7.61 16.43
CA ASP A 267 20.95 6.21 16.51
C ASP A 267 19.44 6.07 16.70
N LEU A 268 18.82 6.92 17.52
CA LEU A 268 17.35 6.93 17.66
C LEU A 268 16.65 7.29 16.36
N LEU A 269 17.15 8.30 15.67
CA LEU A 269 16.60 8.73 14.39
C LEU A 269 16.74 7.65 13.32
N ASP A 270 17.92 7.03 13.21
CA ASP A 270 18.17 5.94 12.27
C ASP A 270 17.31 4.71 12.57
N GLU A 271 17.13 4.38 13.86
CA GLU A 271 16.24 3.29 14.24
C GLU A 271 14.78 3.58 13.92
N ALA A 272 14.32 4.82 14.14
CA ALA A 272 12.98 5.23 13.70
C ALA A 272 12.80 5.08 12.18
N GLU A 273 13.80 5.48 11.39
CA GLU A 273 13.79 5.31 9.95
C GLU A 273 13.82 3.83 9.54
N ARG A 274 14.53 2.98 10.28
CA ARG A 274 14.53 1.52 10.04
C ARG A 274 13.18 0.90 10.33
N TRP A 275 12.53 1.26 11.44
CA TRP A 275 11.18 0.79 11.75
C TRP A 275 10.18 1.19 10.67
N HIS A 276 10.26 2.40 10.19
CA HIS A 276 9.47 2.87 9.08
C HIS A 276 9.77 2.05 7.80
N SER A 277 11.04 1.93 7.43
CA SER A 277 11.46 1.25 6.20
C SER A 277 11.17 -0.25 6.20
N ALA A 278 11.16 -0.88 7.38
CA ALA A 278 10.84 -2.29 7.53
C ALA A 278 9.32 -2.56 7.49
N ALA A 279 8.50 -1.52 7.62
CA ALA A 279 7.05 -1.69 7.55
C ALA A 279 6.65 -2.17 6.16
N GLY A 280 6.04 -3.33 6.08
CA GLY A 280 5.60 -3.94 4.84
C GLY A 280 6.62 -4.84 4.14
N TRP A 281 7.92 -4.68 4.35
CA TRP A 281 8.98 -5.44 3.67
C TRP A 281 9.16 -6.89 4.16
N ASP A 282 8.18 -7.43 4.84
CA ASP A 282 8.30 -8.73 5.49
C ASP A 282 7.04 -9.58 5.40
N TRP A 283 6.12 -9.25 4.49
CA TRP A 283 4.91 -10.05 4.38
C TRP A 283 5.16 -11.49 3.87
N PHE A 284 6.33 -11.75 3.28
CA PHE A 284 6.82 -13.11 3.03
C PHE A 284 7.46 -13.77 4.26
N SER A 285 7.92 -12.98 5.23
CA SER A 285 8.55 -13.46 6.45
C SER A 285 7.53 -13.69 7.55
N LEU A 286 7.70 -14.76 8.33
CA LEU A 286 6.91 -14.97 9.57
C LEU A 286 7.48 -14.27 10.78
N GLN A 287 8.63 -13.63 10.66
CA GLN A 287 9.37 -13.13 11.81
C GLN A 287 8.70 -11.90 12.45
N THR A 288 8.01 -11.09 11.66
CA THR A 288 7.29 -9.94 12.19
C THR A 288 5.80 -10.23 12.23
N ARG A 289 5.26 -10.42 13.43
CA ARG A 289 3.82 -10.51 13.67
C ARG A 289 3.19 -9.15 13.97
N SER A 290 3.97 -8.07 13.85
CA SER A 290 3.50 -6.71 14.11
C SER A 290 2.86 -6.10 12.86
N SER A 291 1.75 -5.39 13.06
CA SER A 291 1.16 -4.60 11.99
C SER A 291 2.09 -3.45 11.59
N MET A 292 1.91 -2.92 10.39
CA MET A 292 2.60 -1.72 9.93
C MET A 292 2.40 -0.55 10.90
N PHE A 293 1.19 -0.36 11.39
CA PHE A 293 0.88 0.71 12.35
C PHE A 293 1.63 0.59 13.66
N THR A 294 1.82 -0.63 14.16
CA THR A 294 2.65 -0.86 15.34
C THR A 294 4.07 -0.40 15.09
N ARG A 295 4.64 -0.69 13.93
CA ARG A 295 6.00 -0.25 13.57
C ARG A 295 6.08 1.26 13.45
N TYR A 296 5.09 1.89 12.83
CA TYR A 296 5.01 3.36 12.77
C TYR A 296 4.89 3.97 14.16
N LYS A 297 4.10 3.40 15.04
CA LYS A 297 3.96 3.85 16.43
C LYS A 297 5.27 3.70 17.23
N ILE A 298 6.03 2.62 17.00
CA ILE A 298 7.38 2.47 17.56
C ILE A 298 8.30 3.57 17.02
N ALA A 299 8.31 3.79 15.70
CA ALA A 299 9.12 4.85 15.10
C ALA A 299 8.78 6.24 15.69
N VAL A 300 7.49 6.55 15.83
CA VAL A 300 7.04 7.80 16.50
C VAL A 300 7.57 7.89 17.93
N SER A 301 7.54 6.79 18.69
CA SER A 301 8.04 6.75 20.07
C SER A 301 9.53 7.00 20.19
N LEU A 302 10.32 6.58 19.19
CA LEU A 302 11.75 6.86 19.10
C LEU A 302 12.04 8.32 18.74
N LEU A 303 11.12 8.97 18.03
CA LEU A 303 11.25 10.37 17.63
C LEU A 303 10.80 11.34 18.73
N ASP A 304 9.88 10.93 19.60
CA ASP A 304 9.36 11.77 20.69
C ASP A 304 10.48 12.39 21.55
N PRO A 305 11.52 11.66 22.02
CA PRO A 305 12.60 12.27 22.81
C PRO A 305 13.47 13.25 22.03
N LEU A 306 13.50 13.16 20.70
CA LEU A 306 14.22 14.12 19.86
C LEU A 306 13.40 15.39 19.63
N VAL A 307 12.09 15.26 19.48
CA VAL A 307 11.19 16.42 19.32
C VAL A 307 10.93 17.13 20.63
N GLU A 308 10.77 16.36 21.71
CA GLU A 308 10.50 16.89 23.06
C GLU A 308 11.79 17.07 23.89
N HIS A 309 12.93 17.13 23.20
CA HIS A 309 14.21 17.28 23.85
C HIS A 309 14.24 18.55 24.75
N PRO A 310 14.85 18.46 25.95
CA PRO A 310 14.89 19.59 26.90
C PRO A 310 15.50 20.89 26.36
N GLU A 311 16.33 20.83 25.34
CA GLU A 311 16.82 22.01 24.62
C GLU A 311 15.77 22.65 23.70
N GLY A 312 14.65 22.01 23.51
CA GLY A 312 13.54 22.52 22.70
C GLY A 312 13.96 22.85 21.27
N ALA A 313 13.61 24.04 20.83
CA ALA A 313 13.88 24.50 19.46
C ALA A 313 15.38 24.64 19.11
N ALA A 314 16.26 24.68 20.10
CA ALA A 314 17.72 24.71 19.88
C ALA A 314 18.33 23.35 19.59
N PHE A 315 17.62 22.26 19.84
CA PHE A 315 18.12 20.91 19.59
C PHE A 315 18.25 20.63 18.08
N LEU A 316 19.47 20.37 17.64
CA LEU A 316 19.81 20.33 16.21
C LEU A 316 19.04 19.29 15.39
N LEU A 317 18.68 18.15 15.98
CA LEU A 317 17.94 17.09 15.28
C LEU A 317 16.42 17.27 15.31
N ARG A 318 15.93 18.27 16.05
CA ARG A 318 14.50 18.42 16.32
C ARG A 318 13.66 18.58 15.06
N ASP A 319 14.05 19.44 14.16
CA ASP A 319 13.27 19.72 12.94
C ASP A 319 13.13 18.50 12.05
N ARG A 320 14.21 17.74 11.92
CA ARG A 320 14.18 16.51 11.14
C ARG A 320 13.32 15.44 11.82
N ALA A 321 13.48 15.26 13.12
CA ALA A 321 12.66 14.32 13.89
C ALA A 321 11.17 14.72 13.86
N LEU A 322 10.87 16.00 13.98
CA LEU A 322 9.52 16.54 13.89
C LEU A 322 8.90 16.29 12.51
N TRP A 323 9.68 16.49 11.46
CA TRP A 323 9.24 16.20 10.09
C TRP A 323 8.89 14.73 9.89
N LEU A 324 9.80 13.82 10.28
CA LEU A 324 9.54 12.39 10.13
C LEU A 324 8.34 11.96 11.00
N ARG A 325 8.24 12.48 12.24
CA ARG A 325 7.11 12.20 13.14
C ARG A 325 5.78 12.66 12.56
N ALA A 326 5.72 13.87 12.01
CA ALA A 326 4.51 14.38 11.36
C ALA A 326 4.07 13.49 10.20
N ARG A 327 4.99 13.05 9.35
CA ARG A 327 4.69 12.14 8.24
C ARG A 327 4.13 10.80 8.72
N LEU A 328 4.76 10.20 9.73
CA LEU A 328 4.28 8.95 10.34
C LEU A 328 2.87 9.08 10.93
N LEU A 329 2.63 10.16 11.69
CA LEU A 329 1.32 10.45 12.28
C LEU A 329 0.25 10.68 11.22
N TYR A 330 0.61 11.33 10.11
CA TYR A 330 -0.31 11.50 8.98
C TYR A 330 -0.78 10.15 8.43
N TRP A 331 0.14 9.23 8.15
CA TRP A 331 -0.18 7.92 7.62
C TRP A 331 -0.93 7.04 8.60
N ILE A 332 -0.59 7.09 9.90
CA ILE A 332 -1.37 6.42 10.94
C ILE A 332 -2.81 6.94 10.96
N TRP A 333 -2.98 8.26 10.89
CA TRP A 333 -4.32 8.85 10.89
C TRP A 333 -5.12 8.52 9.64
N VAL A 334 -4.53 8.58 8.46
CA VAL A 334 -5.22 8.29 7.18
C VAL A 334 -5.88 6.91 7.21
N GLU A 335 -5.24 5.93 7.84
CA GLU A 335 -5.74 4.57 7.88
C GLU A 335 -6.63 4.27 9.10
N GLN A 336 -6.26 4.79 10.27
CA GLN A 336 -6.97 4.44 11.50
C GLN A 336 -8.05 5.45 11.88
N HIS A 337 -8.02 6.65 11.30
CA HIS A 337 -8.96 7.76 11.57
C HIS A 337 -9.11 8.13 13.05
N LEU A 338 -8.10 7.86 13.88
CA LEU A 338 -8.17 8.12 15.31
C LEU A 338 -7.95 9.61 15.61
N PRO A 339 -8.86 10.27 16.33
CA PRO A 339 -8.78 11.71 16.60
C PRO A 339 -7.50 12.14 17.32
N LYS A 340 -6.93 11.32 18.18
CA LYS A 340 -5.68 11.60 18.89
C LYS A 340 -4.49 11.71 17.94
N ASP A 341 -4.40 10.82 16.96
CA ASP A 341 -3.31 10.79 16.00
C ASP A 341 -3.43 11.98 15.03
N LYS A 342 -4.66 12.32 14.62
CA LYS A 342 -4.95 13.53 13.84
C LYS A 342 -4.50 14.79 14.57
N ALA A 343 -4.90 14.94 15.84
CA ALA A 343 -4.54 16.11 16.63
C ALA A 343 -3.02 16.22 16.87
N ALA A 344 -2.33 15.09 16.97
CA ALA A 344 -0.88 15.05 17.07
C ALA A 344 -0.21 15.49 15.77
N PHE A 345 -0.68 14.96 14.63
CA PHE A 345 -0.23 15.38 13.31
C PHE A 345 -0.46 16.89 13.10
N ASP A 346 -1.68 17.38 13.40
CA ASP A 346 -2.02 18.79 13.20
C ASP A 346 -1.10 19.73 13.99
N ARG A 347 -0.71 19.38 15.21
CA ARG A 347 0.24 20.16 16.00
C ARG A 347 1.63 20.16 15.37
N ASP A 348 2.13 19.00 15.00
CA ASP A 348 3.48 18.84 14.44
C ASP A 348 3.62 19.58 13.11
N ILE A 349 2.62 19.45 12.23
CA ILE A 349 2.65 20.09 10.91
C ILE A 349 2.45 21.62 11.02
N ALA A 350 1.63 22.09 11.95
CA ALA A 350 1.45 23.52 12.19
C ALA A 350 2.75 24.17 12.68
N GLU A 351 3.48 23.53 13.59
CA GLU A 351 4.78 23.98 14.03
C GLU A 351 5.80 24.01 12.90
N LEU A 352 5.88 22.94 12.11
CA LEU A 352 6.76 22.88 10.94
C LEU A 352 6.42 23.97 9.93
N ARG A 353 5.13 24.20 9.67
CA ARG A 353 4.67 25.24 8.75
C ARG A 353 5.08 26.64 9.19
N GLN A 354 5.01 26.91 10.52
CA GLN A 354 5.46 28.17 11.10
C GLN A 354 6.98 28.36 10.99
N ARG A 355 7.76 27.30 11.23
CA ARG A 355 9.23 27.33 11.20
C ARG A 355 9.80 27.36 9.78
N HIS A 356 9.10 26.79 8.83
CA HIS A 356 9.55 26.60 7.45
C HIS A 356 8.46 27.02 6.43
N PRO A 357 8.08 28.29 6.39
CA PRO A 357 6.95 28.77 5.59
C PRO A 357 7.16 28.62 4.07
N GLY A 358 8.41 28.53 3.61
CA GLY A 358 8.74 28.34 2.19
C GLY A 358 8.88 26.87 1.75
N ASP A 359 8.64 25.91 2.66
CA ASP A 359 8.83 24.50 2.32
C ASP A 359 7.55 23.92 1.69
N SER A 360 7.65 23.54 0.42
CA SER A 360 6.50 23.03 -0.36
C SER A 360 5.99 21.68 0.14
N LEU A 361 6.88 20.81 0.64
CA LEU A 361 6.45 19.50 1.16
C LEU A 361 5.67 19.66 2.46
N ILE A 362 6.13 20.55 3.35
CA ILE A 362 5.40 20.87 4.57
C ILE A 362 4.05 21.50 4.25
N ALA A 363 4.00 22.43 3.29
CA ALA A 363 2.76 23.04 2.82
C ALA A 363 1.78 21.97 2.30
N MET A 364 2.28 21.01 1.53
CA MET A 364 1.49 19.90 1.01
C MET A 364 0.87 19.05 2.14
N TYR A 365 1.68 18.70 3.15
CA TYR A 365 1.17 17.96 4.31
C TYR A 365 0.19 18.78 5.15
N ALA A 366 0.32 20.11 5.14
CA ALA A 366 -0.65 21.03 5.76
C ALA A 366 -1.97 21.14 4.97
N GLY A 367 -2.10 20.47 3.84
CA GLY A 367 -3.29 20.48 3.00
C GLY A 367 -3.32 21.62 1.98
N GLU A 368 -2.21 22.32 1.78
CA GLU A 368 -2.11 23.37 0.79
C GLU A 368 -1.87 22.76 -0.60
N LYS A 369 -2.54 23.33 -1.59
CA LYS A 369 -2.28 23.01 -2.99
C LYS A 369 -0.99 23.71 -3.41
N ILE A 370 -0.02 22.94 -3.83
CA ILE A 370 1.28 23.47 -4.25
C ILE A 370 1.51 23.24 -5.73
N ASP A 371 2.10 24.25 -6.37
CA ASP A 371 2.61 24.10 -7.74
C ASP A 371 3.99 23.46 -7.67
N LEU A 372 4.06 22.20 -8.10
CA LEU A 372 5.32 21.52 -8.29
C LEU A 372 5.88 21.86 -9.66
N PRO A 373 7.21 22.05 -9.81
CA PRO A 373 7.84 22.15 -11.12
C PRO A 373 7.40 20.95 -11.97
N ASP A 374 6.66 21.23 -13.04
CA ASP A 374 6.08 20.20 -13.87
C ASP A 374 6.88 20.09 -15.18
N PRO A 375 7.49 18.93 -15.49
CA PRO A 375 8.14 18.73 -16.78
C PRO A 375 7.18 18.92 -17.97
N TRP A 376 5.85 18.89 -17.72
CA TRP A 376 4.84 19.14 -18.75
C TRP A 376 4.70 20.60 -19.15
N ASP A 377 5.15 21.54 -18.33
CA ASP A 377 5.14 22.98 -18.67
C ASP A 377 6.01 23.28 -19.88
N SER A 378 7.00 22.44 -20.17
CA SER A 378 7.87 22.52 -21.32
C SER A 378 7.42 21.67 -22.51
N TYR A 379 6.39 20.84 -22.35
CA TYR A 379 5.88 19.99 -23.44
C TYR A 379 5.02 20.79 -24.42
N ALA A 380 5.47 20.89 -25.68
CA ALA A 380 4.70 21.44 -26.78
C ALA A 380 4.09 20.29 -27.60
N ALA A 381 2.77 20.13 -27.52
CA ALA A 381 2.08 19.15 -28.37
C ALA A 381 2.25 19.54 -29.86
N PRO A 382 2.42 18.55 -30.78
CA PRO A 382 2.35 18.81 -32.21
C PRO A 382 1.05 19.53 -32.57
N ALA A 383 1.11 20.54 -33.43
CA ALA A 383 -0.03 21.40 -33.76
C ALA A 383 -1.26 20.66 -34.29
N ASN A 384 -1.08 19.46 -34.86
CA ASN A 384 -2.12 18.58 -35.37
C ASN A 384 -2.50 17.45 -34.40
N ALA A 385 -1.97 17.45 -33.18
CA ALA A 385 -2.34 16.44 -32.17
C ALA A 385 -3.80 16.64 -31.75
N PRO A 386 -4.66 15.62 -31.81
CA PRO A 386 -6.00 15.72 -31.27
C PRO A 386 -6.01 15.97 -29.75
N ALA A 387 -6.95 16.77 -29.26
CA ALA A 387 -7.05 17.08 -27.84
C ALA A 387 -7.12 15.82 -26.93
N TRP A 388 -7.88 14.79 -27.37
CA TRP A 388 -7.95 13.52 -26.65
C TRP A 388 -6.59 12.82 -26.57
N SER A 389 -5.81 12.89 -27.65
CA SER A 389 -4.48 12.28 -27.71
C SER A 389 -3.51 12.99 -26.78
N THR A 390 -3.52 14.33 -26.76
CA THR A 390 -2.67 15.12 -25.85
C THR A 390 -3.01 14.83 -24.39
N ALA A 391 -4.29 14.78 -24.03
CA ALA A 391 -4.71 14.46 -22.67
C ALA A 391 -4.34 13.02 -22.28
N GLN A 392 -4.56 12.06 -23.18
CA GLN A 392 -4.18 10.66 -22.94
C GLN A 392 -2.66 10.51 -22.80
N PHE A 393 -1.88 11.21 -23.63
CA PHE A 393 -0.42 11.20 -23.55
C PHE A 393 0.07 11.71 -22.20
N GLU A 394 -0.41 12.87 -21.75
CA GLU A 394 -0.08 13.41 -20.43
C GLU A 394 -0.45 12.41 -19.32
N ALA A 395 -1.65 11.86 -19.36
CA ALA A 395 -2.12 10.89 -18.37
C ALA A 395 -1.21 9.64 -18.32
N LEU A 396 -0.89 9.05 -19.48
CA LEU A 396 0.00 7.88 -19.55
C LEU A 396 1.42 8.18 -19.06
N GLN A 397 1.97 9.37 -19.37
CA GLN A 397 3.30 9.73 -18.88
C GLN A 397 3.31 9.93 -17.36
N ARG A 398 2.31 10.61 -16.81
CA ARG A 398 2.22 10.81 -15.36
C ARG A 398 2.00 9.50 -14.62
N LEU A 399 1.12 8.62 -15.11
CA LEU A 399 0.93 7.27 -14.56
C LEU A 399 2.23 6.45 -14.64
N ARG A 400 2.92 6.52 -15.79
CA ARG A 400 4.21 5.83 -15.98
C ARG A 400 5.25 6.33 -14.99
N HIS A 401 5.33 7.63 -14.76
CA HIS A 401 6.24 8.20 -13.77
C HIS A 401 5.96 7.64 -12.37
N VAL A 402 4.70 7.56 -11.96
CA VAL A 402 4.29 6.99 -10.67
C VAL A 402 4.62 5.50 -10.59
N ALA A 403 4.23 4.72 -11.61
CA ALA A 403 4.48 3.28 -11.62
C ALA A 403 5.98 2.94 -11.63
N HIS A 404 6.77 3.66 -12.45
CA HIS A 404 8.21 3.44 -12.50
C HIS A 404 8.90 3.81 -11.20
N TYR A 405 8.44 4.88 -10.48
CA TYR A 405 8.93 5.16 -9.14
C TYR A 405 8.70 3.98 -8.19
N TRP A 406 7.48 3.43 -8.17
CA TRP A 406 7.18 2.25 -7.35
C TRP A 406 8.06 1.06 -7.69
N ILE A 407 8.30 0.82 -8.99
CA ILE A 407 9.11 -0.29 -9.49
C ILE A 407 10.59 -0.10 -9.13
N ASP A 408 11.14 1.08 -9.31
CA ASP A 408 12.56 1.33 -9.16
C ASP A 408 12.98 1.55 -7.70
N GLU A 409 12.14 2.26 -6.93
CA GLU A 409 12.49 2.70 -5.59
C GLU A 409 11.87 1.84 -4.50
N ARG A 410 10.82 1.08 -4.82
CA ARG A 410 10.03 0.37 -3.82
C ARG A 410 9.93 -1.13 -4.02
N GLN A 411 9.82 -1.61 -5.24
CA GLN A 411 9.64 -3.04 -5.48
C GLN A 411 10.91 -3.83 -5.17
N ILE A 412 10.84 -4.75 -4.21
CA ILE A 412 11.93 -5.70 -3.93
C ILE A 412 11.81 -6.97 -4.79
N PRO A 413 12.84 -7.84 -4.82
CA PRO A 413 12.89 -8.99 -5.73
C PRO A 413 11.71 -9.98 -5.63
N ASN A 414 11.07 -10.10 -4.47
CA ASN A 414 9.89 -10.94 -4.27
C ASN A 414 8.58 -10.27 -4.69
N GLY A 415 8.63 -9.06 -5.19
CA GLY A 415 7.48 -8.31 -5.69
C GLY A 415 6.86 -7.31 -4.73
N GLU A 416 7.15 -7.38 -3.42
CA GLU A 416 6.61 -6.42 -2.46
C GLU A 416 6.87 -4.97 -2.86
N LEU A 417 5.89 -4.11 -2.64
CA LEU A 417 5.99 -2.67 -2.81
C LEU A 417 6.13 -1.94 -1.46
N GLY A 418 5.89 -2.64 -0.35
CA GLY A 418 6.09 -2.16 1.00
C GLY A 418 4.81 -1.85 1.77
N GLY A 419 3.64 -2.17 1.23
CA GLY A 419 2.37 -2.23 1.93
C GLY A 419 2.15 -3.59 2.59
N LYS A 420 0.90 -3.92 2.91
CA LYS A 420 0.48 -5.30 3.15
C LYS A 420 0.24 -6.01 1.81
N PRO A 421 0.16 -7.35 1.76
CA PRO A 421 -0.11 -8.06 0.51
C PRO A 421 -1.43 -7.64 -0.16
N ASP A 422 -2.47 -7.36 0.64
CA ASP A 422 -3.76 -6.85 0.22
C ASP A 422 -3.63 -5.45 -0.41
N ASP A 423 -2.91 -4.53 0.23
CA ASP A 423 -2.71 -3.17 -0.28
C ASP A 423 -1.76 -3.11 -1.47
N ASP A 424 -0.70 -3.92 -1.46
CA ASP A 424 0.23 -4.00 -2.59
C ASP A 424 -0.50 -4.46 -3.88
N VAL A 425 -1.44 -5.42 -3.77
CA VAL A 425 -2.23 -5.85 -4.95
C VAL A 425 -3.24 -4.80 -5.40
N GLU A 426 -3.75 -3.98 -4.48
CA GLU A 426 -4.61 -2.85 -4.85
C GLU A 426 -3.90 -1.85 -5.75
N THR A 427 -2.61 -1.62 -5.54
CA THR A 427 -1.78 -0.79 -6.41
C THR A 427 -1.81 -1.26 -7.87
N LEU A 428 -2.01 -2.55 -8.10
CA LEU A 428 -2.05 -3.11 -9.45
C LEU A 428 -3.34 -2.77 -10.22
N ARG A 429 -4.39 -2.29 -9.58
CA ARG A 429 -5.71 -2.07 -10.24
C ARG A 429 -5.64 -1.10 -11.42
N TRP A 430 -4.76 -0.10 -11.39
CA TRP A 430 -4.60 0.86 -12.46
C TRP A 430 -3.42 0.59 -13.42
N TRP A 431 -2.51 -0.32 -13.08
CA TRP A 431 -1.35 -0.67 -13.92
C TRP A 431 -1.70 -1.26 -15.27
N PRO A 432 -2.84 -1.97 -15.45
CA PRO A 432 -3.26 -2.44 -16.77
C PRO A 432 -3.36 -1.34 -17.82
N THR A 433 -3.64 -0.11 -17.45
CA THR A 433 -3.62 1.06 -18.34
C THR A 433 -2.27 1.18 -19.07
N LEU A 434 -1.18 1.02 -18.32
CA LEU A 434 0.18 1.07 -18.87
C LEU A 434 0.55 -0.23 -19.61
N MET A 435 0.09 -1.37 -19.11
CA MET A 435 0.32 -2.67 -19.76
C MET A 435 -0.32 -2.70 -21.15
N PHE A 436 -1.54 -2.20 -21.28
CA PHE A 436 -2.23 -2.11 -22.57
C PHE A 436 -1.64 -1.05 -23.51
N SER A 437 -0.92 -0.07 -23.01
CA SER A 437 -0.16 0.91 -23.80
C SER A 437 1.27 0.46 -24.15
N GLY A 438 1.64 -0.78 -23.82
CA GLY A 438 2.91 -1.39 -24.20
C GLY A 438 4.07 -1.20 -23.23
N ASP A 439 3.83 -0.79 -22.00
CA ASP A 439 4.87 -0.65 -20.98
C ASP A 439 5.31 -2.02 -20.44
N ARG A 440 6.42 -2.52 -20.99
CA ARG A 440 6.97 -3.83 -20.63
C ARG A 440 7.54 -3.86 -19.22
N LYS A 441 8.06 -2.72 -18.72
CA LYS A 441 8.59 -2.63 -17.37
C LYS A 441 7.48 -2.82 -16.34
N VAL A 442 6.35 -2.14 -16.55
CA VAL A 442 5.16 -2.29 -15.70
C VAL A 442 4.61 -3.71 -15.78
N THR A 443 4.52 -4.29 -16.99
CA THR A 443 4.07 -5.69 -17.17
C THR A 443 4.95 -6.68 -16.40
N ALA A 444 6.26 -6.52 -16.46
CA ALA A 444 7.20 -7.39 -15.74
C ALA A 444 7.08 -7.21 -14.22
N ALA A 445 6.93 -5.97 -13.76
CA ALA A 445 6.79 -5.66 -12.34
C ALA A 445 5.47 -6.15 -11.75
N PHE A 446 4.38 -6.00 -12.51
CA PHE A 446 3.07 -6.59 -12.18
C PHE A 446 3.20 -8.12 -12.00
N GLY A 447 3.88 -8.78 -12.94
CA GLY A 447 4.12 -10.21 -12.86
C GLY A 447 4.92 -10.63 -11.63
N ARG A 448 5.96 -9.87 -11.25
CA ARG A 448 6.75 -10.14 -10.03
C ARG A 448 5.88 -10.08 -8.77
N LEU A 449 5.05 -9.06 -8.64
CA LEU A 449 4.16 -8.92 -7.48
C LEU A 449 3.10 -10.03 -7.48
N ALA A 450 2.45 -10.29 -8.61
CA ALA A 450 1.47 -11.37 -8.75
C ALA A 450 2.06 -12.74 -8.39
N GLU A 451 3.30 -13.01 -8.78
CA GLU A 451 4.04 -14.24 -8.46
C GLU A 451 4.37 -14.30 -6.96
N GLY A 452 4.86 -13.19 -6.40
CA GLY A 452 5.14 -13.09 -4.99
C GLY A 452 3.92 -13.32 -4.11
N VAL A 453 2.79 -12.70 -4.45
CA VAL A 453 1.51 -12.91 -3.77
C VAL A 453 1.07 -14.37 -3.86
N TRP A 454 1.15 -14.96 -5.04
CA TRP A 454 0.77 -16.36 -5.25
C TRP A 454 1.54 -17.33 -4.36
N PHE A 455 2.84 -17.12 -4.17
CA PHE A 455 3.69 -17.94 -3.30
C PHE A 455 3.79 -17.46 -1.87
N SER A 456 3.10 -16.38 -1.54
CA SER A 456 3.07 -15.88 -0.17
C SER A 456 2.34 -16.85 0.76
N ARG A 457 2.56 -16.71 2.06
CA ARG A 457 1.83 -17.48 3.09
C ARG A 457 0.36 -17.08 3.23
N ARG A 458 -0.04 -15.96 2.60
CA ARG A 458 -1.45 -15.52 2.56
C ARG A 458 -2.28 -16.37 1.61
N ILE A 459 -1.67 -16.98 0.61
CA ILE A 459 -2.34 -17.85 -0.34
C ILE A 459 -2.16 -19.32 0.03
N HIS A 460 -3.22 -20.08 -0.06
CA HIS A 460 -3.23 -21.53 0.05
C HIS A 460 -4.19 -22.12 -0.98
N ARG A 461 -3.72 -23.10 -1.74
CA ARG A 461 -4.53 -23.70 -2.82
C ARG A 461 -5.20 -22.66 -3.73
N GLY A 462 -4.46 -21.61 -4.09
CA GLY A 462 -4.92 -20.63 -5.07
C GLY A 462 -5.93 -19.59 -4.56
N TYR A 463 -6.10 -19.45 -3.25
CA TYR A 463 -6.96 -18.43 -2.69
C TYR A 463 -6.46 -17.98 -1.30
N ALA A 464 -7.06 -16.93 -0.73
CA ALA A 464 -6.71 -16.47 0.60
C ALA A 464 -6.76 -17.62 1.62
N ARG A 465 -5.70 -17.79 2.42
CA ARG A 465 -5.59 -18.87 3.40
C ARG A 465 -6.66 -18.76 4.46
N ASP A 466 -6.72 -17.60 5.10
CA ASP A 466 -7.59 -17.37 6.26
C ASP A 466 -8.93 -16.80 5.80
N PRO A 467 -10.06 -17.27 6.36
CA PRO A 467 -11.35 -16.71 6.06
C PRO A 467 -11.41 -15.25 6.48
N ARG A 468 -11.70 -14.40 5.52
CA ARG A 468 -12.00 -12.99 5.69
C ARG A 468 -13.30 -12.67 4.97
N ASP A 469 -13.77 -11.46 5.08
CA ASP A 469 -14.81 -11.01 4.17
C ASP A 469 -14.30 -11.07 2.72
N VAL A 470 -15.23 -11.17 1.81
CA VAL A 470 -14.90 -11.46 0.40
C VAL A 470 -14.08 -10.35 -0.26
N GLU A 471 -14.19 -9.10 0.18
CA GLU A 471 -13.37 -8.01 -0.32
C GLU A 471 -11.89 -8.35 -0.14
N HIS A 472 -11.48 -8.55 1.10
CA HIS A 472 -10.09 -8.82 1.48
C HIS A 472 -9.62 -10.26 1.17
N SER A 473 -10.52 -11.21 0.97
CA SER A 473 -10.14 -12.57 0.59
C SER A 473 -9.90 -12.72 -0.90
N ALA A 474 -10.70 -12.01 -1.72
CA ALA A 474 -10.67 -12.15 -3.17
C ALA A 474 -9.55 -11.34 -3.82
N GLU A 475 -9.18 -10.19 -3.28
CA GLU A 475 -8.25 -9.25 -3.92
C GLU A 475 -6.90 -9.87 -4.29
N PHE A 476 -6.34 -10.74 -3.45
CA PHE A 476 -5.07 -11.42 -3.72
C PHE A 476 -5.03 -12.10 -5.09
N VAL A 477 -6.14 -12.72 -5.48
CA VAL A 477 -6.26 -13.43 -6.76
C VAL A 477 -6.94 -12.57 -7.81
N ALA A 478 -8.01 -11.87 -7.45
CA ALA A 478 -8.80 -11.08 -8.39
C ALA A 478 -8.00 -9.95 -9.05
N ASP A 479 -7.08 -9.34 -8.30
CA ASP A 479 -6.30 -8.19 -8.77
C ASP A 479 -4.94 -8.60 -9.38
N THR A 480 -4.61 -9.88 -9.41
CA THR A 480 -3.34 -10.43 -9.93
C THR A 480 -3.51 -11.42 -11.07
N VAL A 481 -3.96 -12.63 -10.75
CA VAL A 481 -3.94 -13.82 -11.65
C VAL A 481 -4.72 -13.60 -12.96
N PRO A 482 -5.94 -13.02 -12.98
CA PRO A 482 -6.69 -12.86 -14.21
C PRO A 482 -5.95 -12.02 -15.26
N MET A 483 -5.35 -10.89 -14.83
CA MET A 483 -4.64 -10.00 -15.75
C MET A 483 -3.39 -10.69 -16.31
N MET A 484 -2.63 -11.40 -15.47
CA MET A 484 -1.46 -12.15 -15.95
C MET A 484 -1.84 -13.29 -16.91
N ALA A 485 -2.93 -14.01 -16.61
CA ALA A 485 -3.45 -15.04 -17.52
C ALA A 485 -3.87 -14.43 -18.87
N PHE A 486 -4.48 -13.25 -18.86
CA PHE A 486 -4.93 -12.55 -20.05
C PHE A 486 -3.76 -12.04 -20.90
N VAL A 487 -2.82 -11.34 -20.30
CA VAL A 487 -1.72 -10.71 -21.04
C VAL A 487 -0.71 -11.73 -21.53
N THR A 488 -0.36 -12.72 -20.73
CA THR A 488 0.68 -13.70 -21.07
C THR A 488 0.13 -14.87 -21.89
N ARG A 489 -1.14 -15.25 -21.71
CA ARG A 489 -1.71 -16.51 -22.21
C ARG A 489 -0.93 -17.75 -21.75
N SER A 490 -0.15 -17.62 -20.67
CA SER A 490 0.59 -18.74 -20.12
C SER A 490 -0.37 -19.78 -19.52
N GLU A 491 -0.10 -21.06 -19.83
CA GLU A 491 -0.86 -22.18 -19.28
C GLU A 491 -0.81 -22.20 -17.76
N GLU A 492 0.32 -21.81 -17.18
CA GLU A 492 0.49 -21.74 -15.75
C GLU A 492 -0.47 -20.73 -15.11
N TRP A 493 -0.53 -19.50 -15.64
CA TRP A 493 -1.43 -18.47 -15.14
C TRP A 493 -2.90 -18.84 -15.34
N ILE A 494 -3.23 -19.46 -16.48
CA ILE A 494 -4.60 -19.92 -16.75
C ILE A 494 -4.99 -21.06 -15.81
N ALA A 495 -4.07 -22.00 -15.53
CA ALA A 495 -4.31 -23.06 -14.56
C ALA A 495 -4.56 -22.54 -13.14
N ARG A 496 -3.94 -21.42 -12.78
CA ARG A 496 -4.18 -20.75 -11.49
C ARG A 496 -5.62 -20.26 -11.32
N LEU A 497 -6.29 -19.87 -12.41
CA LEU A 497 -7.71 -19.48 -12.38
C LEU A 497 -8.64 -20.65 -11.98
N ALA A 498 -8.25 -21.88 -12.33
CA ALA A 498 -9.06 -23.06 -12.04
C ALA A 498 -9.23 -23.34 -10.53
N TRP A 499 -8.31 -22.87 -9.68
CA TRP A 499 -8.45 -23.02 -8.24
C TRP A 499 -9.68 -22.31 -7.69
N SER A 500 -9.97 -21.07 -8.14
CA SER A 500 -11.18 -20.36 -7.73
C SER A 500 -12.45 -21.08 -8.19
N HIS A 501 -12.44 -21.69 -9.38
CA HIS A 501 -13.54 -22.52 -9.84
C HIS A 501 -13.75 -23.74 -8.93
N GLU A 502 -12.66 -24.45 -8.55
CA GLU A 502 -12.74 -25.58 -7.62
C GLU A 502 -13.30 -25.17 -6.23
N HIS A 503 -12.85 -24.03 -5.70
CA HIS A 503 -13.36 -23.51 -4.44
C HIS A 503 -14.83 -23.10 -4.52
N MET A 504 -15.22 -22.40 -5.58
CA MET A 504 -16.61 -21.99 -5.78
C MET A 504 -17.50 -23.22 -5.85
N ARG A 505 -17.14 -24.24 -6.63
CA ARG A 505 -17.92 -25.46 -6.80
C ARG A 505 -18.01 -26.30 -5.52
N ASN A 506 -16.91 -26.50 -4.82
CA ASN A 506 -16.80 -27.50 -3.78
C ASN A 506 -16.95 -26.96 -2.36
N LEU A 507 -16.65 -25.66 -2.14
CA LEU A 507 -16.59 -25.08 -0.81
C LEU A 507 -17.55 -23.91 -0.63
N TRP A 508 -17.43 -22.87 -1.47
CA TRP A 508 -18.06 -21.57 -1.21
C TRP A 508 -19.56 -21.57 -1.47
N THR A 509 -20.03 -22.36 -2.45
CA THR A 509 -21.43 -22.40 -2.85
C THR A 509 -22.13 -23.70 -2.44
N GLY A 510 -23.44 -23.70 -2.53
CA GLY A 510 -24.31 -24.87 -2.34
C GLY A 510 -25.69 -24.58 -2.89
N ARG A 511 -26.52 -25.62 -2.96
CA ARG A 511 -27.92 -25.43 -3.33
C ARG A 511 -28.73 -25.00 -2.11
N ASN A 512 -29.41 -23.86 -2.25
CA ASN A 512 -30.27 -23.32 -1.21
C ASN A 512 -31.58 -24.09 -1.09
N ALA A 513 -32.47 -23.69 -0.22
CA ALA A 513 -33.76 -24.34 0.03
C ALA A 513 -34.71 -24.37 -1.21
N HIS A 514 -34.42 -23.51 -2.20
CA HIS A 514 -35.17 -23.47 -3.46
C HIS A 514 -34.47 -24.28 -4.57
N GLY A 515 -33.34 -24.92 -4.28
CA GLY A 515 -32.54 -25.68 -5.21
C GLY A 515 -31.61 -24.83 -6.09
N ASP A 516 -31.56 -23.52 -5.88
CA ASP A 516 -30.71 -22.61 -6.64
C ASP A 516 -29.28 -22.55 -6.03
N LEU A 517 -28.26 -22.34 -6.89
CA LEU A 517 -26.88 -22.24 -6.47
C LEU A 517 -26.61 -20.88 -5.80
N GLN A 518 -26.10 -20.89 -4.57
CA GLN A 518 -25.88 -19.70 -3.78
C GLN A 518 -24.56 -19.78 -3.00
N PHE A 519 -23.86 -18.66 -2.81
CA PHE A 519 -22.79 -18.60 -1.83
C PHE A 519 -23.32 -18.79 -0.42
N LYS A 520 -22.60 -19.59 0.38
CA LYS A 520 -23.00 -19.92 1.76
C LYS A 520 -22.61 -18.80 2.74
N SER A 521 -21.70 -17.93 2.34
CA SER A 521 -21.15 -16.87 3.19
C SER A 521 -20.55 -15.74 2.36
N ALA A 522 -20.39 -14.58 2.98
CA ALA A 522 -19.53 -13.50 2.54
C ALA A 522 -18.15 -13.53 3.23
N TRP A 523 -17.88 -14.55 4.08
CA TRP A 523 -16.59 -14.78 4.75
C TRP A 523 -16.06 -16.17 4.42
N PHE A 524 -15.02 -16.25 3.63
CA PHE A 524 -14.43 -17.52 3.24
C PHE A 524 -12.96 -17.40 2.86
N GLY A 525 -12.28 -18.53 2.88
CA GLY A 525 -10.89 -18.71 2.46
C GLY A 525 -10.75 -19.93 1.57
N ALA A 526 -9.52 -20.41 1.43
CA ALA A 526 -9.20 -21.54 0.58
C ALA A 526 -9.69 -22.90 1.13
N THR A 527 -9.85 -23.02 2.44
CA THR A 527 -10.15 -24.30 3.10
C THR A 527 -11.42 -24.30 3.92
N GLU A 528 -11.93 -23.14 4.30
CA GLU A 528 -13.10 -23.02 5.15
C GLU A 528 -13.94 -21.79 4.83
N ILE A 529 -15.20 -21.82 5.29
CA ILE A 529 -16.14 -20.72 5.23
C ILE A 529 -16.68 -20.43 6.62
N VAL A 530 -17.00 -19.18 6.90
CA VAL A 530 -17.65 -18.77 8.16
C VAL A 530 -19.13 -18.51 7.89
N SER A 531 -19.95 -19.54 8.05
CA SER A 531 -21.40 -19.48 7.75
C SER A 531 -22.30 -19.22 8.97
N THR A 532 -21.73 -18.70 10.05
CA THR A 532 -22.52 -18.26 11.23
C THR A 532 -23.11 -16.87 10.98
N PRO A 533 -24.32 -16.58 11.43
CA PRO A 533 -24.89 -15.23 11.33
C PRO A 533 -23.98 -14.18 12.03
N PRO A 534 -23.87 -12.97 11.46
CA PRO A 534 -24.51 -12.47 10.24
C PRO A 534 -23.76 -12.78 8.94
N ARG A 535 -22.72 -13.61 8.96
CA ARG A 535 -21.81 -13.86 7.81
C ARG A 535 -22.37 -14.85 6.79
N ASN A 536 -23.41 -15.62 7.14
CA ASN A 536 -24.09 -16.60 6.29
C ASN A 536 -24.91 -15.93 5.17
N ARG A 537 -24.28 -15.12 4.35
CA ARG A 537 -24.95 -14.32 3.31
C ARG A 537 -24.19 -14.34 2.01
N ASP A 538 -24.95 -14.42 0.93
CA ASP A 538 -24.47 -14.13 -0.41
C ASP A 538 -24.68 -12.63 -0.67
N VAL A 539 -23.63 -11.92 -1.09
CA VAL A 539 -23.60 -10.47 -1.31
C VAL A 539 -23.10 -10.16 -2.72
N ALA A 540 -23.43 -8.99 -3.24
CA ALA A 540 -22.96 -8.55 -4.57
C ALA A 540 -21.43 -8.63 -4.69
N MET A 541 -20.71 -8.32 -3.63
CA MET A 541 -19.25 -8.36 -3.56
C MET A 541 -18.65 -9.77 -3.81
N ASN A 542 -19.44 -10.86 -3.67
CA ASN A 542 -18.98 -12.20 -4.03
C ASN A 542 -18.60 -12.32 -5.53
N ALA A 543 -19.07 -11.38 -6.36
CA ALA A 543 -18.63 -11.26 -7.75
C ALA A 543 -17.10 -11.02 -7.89
N ARG A 544 -16.42 -10.47 -6.86
CA ARG A 544 -14.94 -10.39 -6.88
C ARG A 544 -14.29 -11.77 -6.83
N ALA A 545 -14.82 -12.67 -6.00
CA ALA A 545 -14.32 -14.04 -5.94
C ALA A 545 -14.62 -14.83 -7.22
N THR A 546 -15.70 -14.51 -7.95
CA THR A 546 -16.00 -15.14 -9.24
C THR A 546 -15.16 -14.61 -10.40
N LYS A 547 -14.45 -13.48 -10.24
CA LYS A 547 -13.65 -12.88 -11.33
C LYS A 547 -12.71 -13.89 -11.99
N ALA A 548 -11.95 -14.66 -11.21
CA ALA A 548 -11.07 -15.68 -11.75
C ALA A 548 -11.83 -16.79 -12.51
N VAL A 549 -13.00 -17.20 -12.03
CA VAL A 549 -13.87 -18.19 -12.68
C VAL A 549 -14.41 -17.65 -14.01
N ARG A 550 -14.83 -16.39 -14.02
CA ARG A 550 -15.32 -15.67 -15.20
C ARG A 550 -14.25 -15.58 -16.29
N TRP A 551 -13.01 -15.25 -15.90
CA TRP A 551 -11.89 -15.17 -16.84
C TRP A 551 -11.48 -16.56 -17.36
N LEU A 552 -11.56 -17.60 -16.53
CA LEU A 552 -11.36 -18.99 -16.97
C LEU A 552 -12.39 -19.40 -18.04
N ALA A 553 -13.68 -19.16 -17.75
CA ALA A 553 -14.76 -19.41 -18.69
C ALA A 553 -14.55 -18.68 -20.02
N TRP A 554 -14.05 -17.43 -19.97
CA TRP A 554 -13.77 -16.63 -21.15
C TRP A 554 -12.56 -17.13 -21.94
N LEU A 555 -11.41 -17.31 -21.26
CA LEU A 555 -10.14 -17.62 -21.91
C LEU A 555 -10.06 -19.03 -22.48
N ARG A 556 -10.74 -19.98 -21.84
CA ARG A 556 -10.72 -21.40 -22.21
C ARG A 556 -12.01 -21.89 -22.85
N HIS A 557 -13.02 -21.03 -22.93
CA HIS A 557 -14.38 -21.48 -23.25
C HIS A 557 -14.80 -22.64 -22.32
N ASP A 558 -14.39 -22.60 -21.06
CA ASP A 558 -14.61 -23.66 -20.08
C ASP A 558 -16.10 -23.77 -19.77
N ARG A 559 -16.68 -24.95 -20.15
CA ARG A 559 -18.10 -25.18 -19.97
C ARG A 559 -18.49 -25.31 -18.50
N ALA A 560 -17.65 -25.99 -17.69
CA ALA A 560 -17.96 -26.21 -16.29
C ALA A 560 -17.96 -24.89 -15.49
N ALA A 561 -16.99 -24.01 -15.78
CA ALA A 561 -16.96 -22.66 -15.22
C ALA A 561 -18.15 -21.83 -15.70
N THR A 562 -18.53 -21.92 -16.97
CA THR A 562 -19.70 -21.23 -17.55
C THR A 562 -20.99 -21.69 -16.85
N ASP A 563 -21.21 -23.02 -16.74
CA ASP A 563 -22.41 -23.60 -16.13
C ASP A 563 -22.52 -23.21 -14.63
N LEU A 564 -21.38 -23.14 -13.91
CA LEU A 564 -21.33 -22.75 -12.51
C LEU A 564 -21.71 -21.27 -12.31
N LEU A 565 -21.13 -20.38 -13.13
CA LEU A 565 -21.45 -18.94 -13.12
C LEU A 565 -22.91 -18.70 -13.53
N HIS A 566 -23.40 -19.37 -14.57
CA HIS A 566 -24.78 -19.27 -15.00
C HIS A 566 -25.77 -19.65 -13.91
N ALA A 567 -25.50 -20.78 -13.21
CA ALA A 567 -26.35 -21.20 -12.10
C ALA A 567 -26.40 -20.18 -10.95
N TRP A 568 -25.26 -19.58 -10.60
CA TRP A 568 -25.22 -18.52 -9.58
C TRP A 568 -25.87 -17.22 -10.07
N SER A 569 -25.58 -16.80 -11.28
CA SER A 569 -26.20 -15.62 -11.93
C SER A 569 -27.72 -15.75 -11.97
N THR A 570 -28.25 -16.95 -12.26
CA THR A 570 -29.70 -17.23 -12.27
C THR A 570 -30.32 -17.00 -10.88
N THR A 571 -29.64 -17.35 -9.80
CA THR A 571 -30.10 -17.10 -8.42
C THR A 571 -30.29 -15.61 -8.19
N TRP A 572 -29.30 -14.79 -8.55
CA TRP A 572 -29.37 -13.35 -8.41
C TRP A 572 -30.37 -12.69 -9.37
N ALA A 573 -30.51 -13.20 -10.60
CA ALA A 573 -31.54 -12.72 -11.55
C ALA A 573 -32.96 -12.95 -10.98
N LYS A 574 -33.24 -14.12 -10.42
CA LYS A 574 -34.51 -14.41 -9.74
C LYS A 574 -34.72 -13.48 -8.53
N ALA A 575 -33.70 -13.29 -7.68
CA ALA A 575 -33.78 -12.40 -6.53
C ALA A 575 -34.02 -10.94 -6.92
N ALA A 576 -33.42 -10.49 -8.03
CA ALA A 576 -33.64 -9.13 -8.53
C ALA A 576 -35.12 -8.84 -8.88
N LEU A 577 -35.83 -9.84 -9.39
CA LEU A 577 -37.24 -9.69 -9.77
C LEU A 577 -38.22 -9.79 -8.59
N ARG A 578 -37.81 -10.37 -7.47
CA ARG A 578 -38.61 -10.43 -6.25
C ARG A 578 -38.77 -9.04 -5.62
N THR A 579 -39.90 -8.83 -4.91
CA THR A 579 -40.26 -7.54 -4.30
C THR A 579 -40.39 -7.60 -2.78
N ASP A 580 -39.83 -8.63 -2.16
CA ASP A 580 -39.82 -8.79 -0.71
C ASP A 580 -39.28 -7.52 -0.02
N LYS A 581 -39.82 -7.22 1.16
CA LYS A 581 -39.45 -6.03 1.95
C LYS A 581 -39.59 -4.70 1.19
N GLY A 582 -40.51 -4.64 0.22
CA GLY A 582 -40.73 -3.42 -0.59
C GLY A 582 -39.64 -3.10 -1.60
N LYS A 583 -38.74 -4.06 -1.90
CA LYS A 583 -37.68 -3.89 -2.91
C LYS A 583 -38.34 -3.69 -4.29
N PRO A 584 -37.96 -2.65 -5.04
CA PRO A 584 -38.37 -2.51 -6.45
C PRO A 584 -37.87 -3.70 -7.27
N ALA A 585 -38.71 -4.18 -8.17
CA ALA A 585 -38.29 -5.22 -9.13
C ALA A 585 -37.17 -4.71 -10.03
N GLY A 586 -36.27 -5.62 -10.41
CA GLY A 586 -35.08 -5.33 -11.22
C GLY A 586 -33.81 -5.06 -10.39
N LEU A 587 -33.96 -4.59 -9.17
CA LEU A 587 -32.82 -4.33 -8.26
C LEU A 587 -32.40 -5.58 -7.50
N PHE A 588 -31.12 -5.68 -7.20
CA PHE A 588 -30.64 -6.74 -6.33
C PHE A 588 -30.91 -6.37 -4.85
N PRO A 589 -31.25 -7.32 -3.97
CA PRO A 589 -31.18 -7.05 -2.53
C PRO A 589 -29.71 -6.91 -2.08
N ALA A 590 -29.46 -6.26 -0.95
CA ALA A 590 -28.11 -6.16 -0.39
C ALA A 590 -27.48 -7.54 -0.13
N SER A 591 -28.26 -8.51 0.28
CA SER A 591 -27.79 -9.88 0.49
C SER A 591 -28.91 -10.92 0.42
N LEU A 592 -28.51 -12.17 0.16
CA LEU A 592 -29.36 -13.37 0.25
C LEU A 592 -28.86 -14.24 1.40
N ARG A 593 -29.70 -14.52 2.37
CA ARG A 593 -29.35 -15.37 3.51
C ARG A 593 -29.22 -16.84 3.08
N TRP A 594 -28.19 -17.49 3.57
CA TRP A 594 -28.04 -18.93 3.41
C TRP A 594 -28.70 -19.67 4.58
N PRO A 595 -29.44 -20.77 4.36
CA PRO A 595 -29.69 -21.43 3.07
C PRO A 595 -31.06 -21.09 2.44
N ASP A 596 -31.83 -20.17 2.96
CA ASP A 596 -33.24 -19.95 2.57
C ASP A 596 -33.44 -18.87 1.50
N ALA A 597 -32.38 -18.20 1.08
CA ALA A 597 -32.36 -17.10 0.09
C ALA A 597 -33.30 -15.93 0.47
N ALA A 598 -33.62 -15.78 1.76
CA ALA A 598 -34.35 -14.63 2.23
C ALA A 598 -33.52 -13.36 2.12
N PHE A 599 -34.15 -12.23 1.80
CA PHE A 599 -33.47 -10.94 1.84
C PHE A 599 -33.06 -10.66 3.29
N ASN A 600 -31.80 -10.41 3.48
CA ASN A 600 -31.24 -10.22 4.80
C ASN A 600 -30.82 -8.76 4.96
N GLY A 601 -31.15 -8.17 6.04
CA GLY A 601 -30.91 -6.82 6.44
C GLY A 601 -31.57 -6.66 7.78
N ASP A 602 -31.91 -5.46 8.20
CA ASP A 602 -32.87 -5.26 9.29
C ASP A 602 -34.27 -5.76 8.85
N GLU A 603 -35.20 -5.87 9.77
CA GLU A 603 -36.52 -6.45 9.49
C GLU A 603 -37.29 -5.72 8.37
N THR A 604 -37.00 -4.47 8.11
CA THR A 604 -37.70 -3.61 7.16
C THR A 604 -36.91 -3.28 5.91
N SER A 605 -35.61 -3.51 5.89
CA SER A 605 -34.73 -3.09 4.80
C SER A 605 -34.35 -4.23 3.85
N TRP A 606 -34.39 -3.95 2.55
CA TRP A 606 -33.82 -4.81 1.52
C TRP A 606 -32.44 -4.33 1.08
N HIS A 607 -32.11 -3.05 1.31
CA HIS A 607 -30.94 -2.37 0.78
C HIS A 607 -29.76 -2.32 1.76
N ARG A 608 -29.95 -2.75 3.01
CA ARG A 608 -28.89 -2.87 4.00
C ARG A 608 -28.59 -4.32 4.30
N ALA A 609 -27.35 -4.71 4.22
CA ALA A 609 -26.91 -6.05 4.58
C ALA A 609 -26.88 -6.26 6.09
N ASN A 610 -26.78 -5.18 6.87
CA ASN A 610 -26.62 -5.22 8.32
C ASN A 610 -25.45 -6.11 8.75
N MET A 611 -24.31 -5.93 8.07
CA MET A 611 -23.06 -6.61 8.26
C MET A 611 -21.98 -5.61 8.65
N PHE A 612 -20.80 -6.09 8.98
CA PHE A 612 -19.71 -5.31 9.55
C PHE A 612 -19.29 -4.09 8.70
N TRP A 613 -19.32 -4.25 7.36
CA TRP A 613 -18.89 -3.21 6.44
C TRP A 613 -20.04 -2.63 5.64
N HIS A 614 -20.09 -1.30 5.50
CA HIS A 614 -21.09 -0.58 4.73
C HIS A 614 -21.06 -0.90 3.22
N TYR A 615 -19.96 -1.40 2.67
CA TYR A 615 -19.86 -1.78 1.26
C TYR A 615 -20.64 -3.07 0.93
N PHE A 616 -21.13 -3.81 1.91
CA PHE A 616 -22.10 -4.89 1.69
C PHE A 616 -23.56 -4.41 1.54
N ASP A 617 -23.82 -3.16 1.85
CA ASP A 617 -25.11 -2.56 1.56
C ASP A 617 -25.33 -2.44 0.06
N TRP A 618 -26.56 -2.31 -0.35
CA TRP A 618 -26.87 -2.14 -1.76
C TRP A 618 -26.26 -0.89 -2.34
N ARG A 619 -25.63 -1.04 -3.48
CA ARG A 619 -25.03 0.02 -4.30
C ARG A 619 -25.45 -0.16 -5.75
N ALA A 620 -25.48 0.93 -6.49
CA ALA A 620 -25.66 0.93 -7.93
C ALA A 620 -24.31 0.69 -8.67
N ASP A 621 -23.48 -0.25 -8.18
CA ASP A 621 -22.07 -0.43 -8.62
C ASP A 621 -21.92 -1.23 -9.93
N GLY A 622 -23.00 -1.73 -10.47
CA GLY A 622 -22.97 -2.49 -11.73
C GLY A 622 -22.39 -3.90 -11.65
N MET A 623 -21.78 -4.31 -10.53
CA MET A 623 -21.01 -5.56 -10.41
C MET A 623 -21.82 -6.81 -10.74
N LEU A 624 -23.00 -6.96 -10.18
CA LEU A 624 -23.88 -8.09 -10.50
C LEU A 624 -24.50 -7.96 -11.90
N TYR A 625 -24.80 -6.74 -12.38
CA TYR A 625 -25.29 -6.56 -13.74
C TYR A 625 -24.23 -6.98 -14.77
N ASP A 626 -22.95 -6.70 -14.52
CA ASP A 626 -21.84 -7.16 -15.36
C ASP A 626 -21.68 -8.68 -15.31
N GLU A 627 -21.82 -9.30 -14.12
CA GLU A 627 -21.81 -10.76 -13.97
C GLU A 627 -22.91 -11.43 -14.81
N LEU A 628 -24.13 -10.88 -14.72
CA LEU A 628 -25.25 -11.40 -15.49
C LEU A 628 -25.05 -11.20 -17.00
N LEU A 629 -24.53 -10.04 -17.42
CA LEU A 629 -24.22 -9.78 -18.83
C LEU A 629 -23.13 -10.71 -19.34
N CYS A 630 -22.07 -10.93 -18.59
CA CYS A 630 -21.00 -11.85 -18.96
C CYS A 630 -21.51 -13.29 -19.09
N SER A 631 -22.35 -13.73 -18.15
CA SER A 631 -23.00 -15.05 -18.22
C SER A 631 -23.95 -15.14 -19.43
N TRP A 632 -24.72 -14.10 -19.73
CA TRP A 632 -25.57 -14.02 -20.92
C TRP A 632 -24.76 -14.10 -22.22
N LEU A 633 -23.63 -13.42 -22.31
CA LEU A 633 -22.75 -13.50 -23.49
C LEU A 633 -22.28 -14.92 -23.79
N ARG A 634 -22.17 -15.75 -22.77
CA ARG A 634 -21.72 -17.14 -22.88
C ARG A 634 -22.86 -18.14 -23.12
N THR A 635 -24.06 -17.90 -22.58
CA THR A 635 -25.17 -18.85 -22.55
C THR A 635 -26.33 -18.45 -23.44
N ARG A 636 -26.47 -17.15 -23.72
CA ARG A 636 -27.61 -16.56 -24.42
C ARG A 636 -28.96 -16.79 -23.72
N ASP A 637 -28.93 -16.93 -22.39
CA ASP A 637 -30.14 -17.01 -21.56
C ASP A 637 -30.67 -15.62 -21.27
N ASP A 638 -31.70 -15.17 -21.99
CA ASP A 638 -32.29 -13.82 -21.88
C ASP A 638 -32.90 -13.53 -20.50
N ALA A 639 -33.19 -14.56 -19.68
CA ALA A 639 -33.63 -14.34 -18.31
C ALA A 639 -32.61 -13.57 -17.46
N LEU A 640 -31.31 -13.69 -17.79
CA LEU A 640 -30.24 -12.94 -17.12
C LEU A 640 -30.26 -11.44 -17.42
N LEU A 641 -30.88 -11.01 -18.49
CA LEU A 641 -31.02 -9.58 -18.85
C LEU A 641 -32.25 -8.93 -18.20
N ALA A 642 -33.20 -9.71 -17.71
CA ALA A 642 -34.45 -9.20 -17.15
C ALA A 642 -34.22 -8.19 -15.98
N PRO A 643 -33.28 -8.39 -15.05
CA PRO A 643 -33.00 -7.38 -14.01
C PRO A 643 -32.58 -6.03 -14.58
N MET A 644 -31.67 -6.01 -15.54
CA MET A 644 -31.19 -4.79 -16.18
C MET A 644 -32.35 -4.06 -16.91
N HIS A 645 -33.10 -4.77 -17.70
CA HIS A 645 -34.23 -4.18 -18.44
C HIS A 645 -35.31 -3.62 -17.49
N THR A 646 -35.61 -4.36 -16.39
CA THR A 646 -36.58 -3.92 -15.37
C THR A 646 -36.07 -2.67 -14.62
N SER A 647 -34.77 -2.64 -14.29
CA SER A 647 -34.14 -1.46 -13.67
C SER A 647 -34.19 -0.23 -14.58
N ILE A 648 -34.00 -0.40 -15.87
CA ILE A 648 -34.13 0.71 -16.84
C ILE A 648 -35.59 1.18 -16.93
N ALA A 649 -36.57 0.27 -16.92
CA ALA A 649 -37.98 0.62 -16.87
C ALA A 649 -38.33 1.38 -15.58
N LEU A 650 -37.78 1.00 -14.44
CA LEU A 650 -37.93 1.77 -13.20
C LEU A 650 -37.35 3.18 -13.36
N MET A 651 -36.16 3.33 -13.90
CA MET A 651 -35.55 4.64 -14.13
C MET A 651 -36.36 5.50 -15.11
N GLN A 652 -36.97 4.89 -16.13
CA GLN A 652 -37.84 5.60 -17.08
C GLN A 652 -39.04 6.28 -16.39
N THR A 653 -39.59 5.61 -15.35
CA THR A 653 -40.72 6.19 -14.59
C THR A 653 -40.31 7.33 -13.67
N TRP A 654 -39.03 7.43 -13.32
CA TRP A 654 -38.50 8.38 -12.35
C TRP A 654 -37.59 9.47 -12.96
N ALA A 655 -37.11 9.32 -14.20
CA ALA A 655 -36.12 10.21 -14.81
C ALA A 655 -36.52 11.68 -14.82
N GLY A 656 -37.77 11.99 -15.11
CA GLY A 656 -38.31 13.38 -15.17
C GLY A 656 -38.78 13.95 -13.81
N ARG A 657 -38.71 13.19 -12.73
CA ARG A 657 -39.25 13.57 -11.42
C ARG A 657 -38.18 14.21 -10.53
N ALA A 658 -38.47 15.39 -10.01
CA ALA A 658 -37.58 16.13 -9.12
C ALA A 658 -37.49 15.48 -7.70
N ASP A 659 -38.59 14.89 -7.26
CA ASP A 659 -38.68 14.27 -5.92
C ASP A 659 -37.82 13.01 -5.72
N ARG A 660 -37.23 12.42 -6.80
CA ARG A 660 -36.32 11.31 -6.71
C ARG A 660 -35.07 11.62 -5.88
N ALA A 661 -34.52 12.83 -6.00
CA ALA A 661 -33.30 13.23 -5.32
C ALA A 661 -33.46 13.32 -3.77
N THR A 662 -34.68 13.46 -3.28
CA THR A 662 -35.03 13.53 -1.85
C THR A 662 -35.80 12.31 -1.37
N ALA A 663 -35.97 11.30 -2.23
CA ALA A 663 -36.72 10.10 -1.91
C ALA A 663 -36.04 9.30 -0.78
N PRO A 664 -36.82 8.73 0.15
CA PRO A 664 -36.29 7.95 1.25
C PRO A 664 -35.42 6.77 0.77
N ALA A 665 -34.33 6.50 1.47
CA ALA A 665 -33.46 5.36 1.17
C ALA A 665 -34.25 4.04 1.11
N GLY A 666 -33.96 3.21 0.11
CA GLY A 666 -34.67 1.97 -0.17
C GLY A 666 -35.96 2.13 -0.96
N SER A 667 -36.44 3.36 -1.22
CA SER A 667 -37.59 3.58 -2.09
C SER A 667 -37.25 3.47 -3.58
N ALA A 668 -38.26 3.30 -4.41
CA ALA A 668 -38.11 3.24 -5.87
C ALA A 668 -37.49 4.51 -6.46
N GLY A 669 -37.88 5.69 -5.97
CA GLY A 669 -37.32 6.97 -6.40
C GLY A 669 -35.85 7.10 -6.06
N TRP A 670 -35.47 6.79 -4.83
CA TRP A 670 -34.08 6.78 -4.37
C TRP A 670 -33.21 5.83 -5.22
N ALA A 671 -33.66 4.61 -5.42
CA ALA A 671 -32.90 3.62 -6.20
C ALA A 671 -32.75 4.04 -7.67
N ALA A 672 -33.79 4.60 -8.28
CA ALA A 672 -33.72 5.15 -9.61
C ALA A 672 -32.73 6.33 -9.71
N ASP A 673 -32.67 7.20 -8.69
CA ASP A 673 -31.70 8.30 -8.63
C ASP A 673 -30.25 7.79 -8.54
N GLN A 674 -30.01 6.77 -7.73
CA GLN A 674 -28.68 6.16 -7.62
C GLN A 674 -28.26 5.52 -8.95
N LEU A 675 -29.13 4.74 -9.59
CA LEU A 675 -28.82 4.11 -10.88
C LEU A 675 -28.60 5.13 -12.01
N LEU A 676 -29.38 6.21 -12.05
CA LEU A 676 -29.21 7.28 -13.05
C LEU A 676 -27.84 7.95 -12.96
N LYS A 677 -27.24 7.98 -11.77
CA LYS A 677 -25.91 8.56 -11.49
C LYS A 677 -24.77 7.56 -11.64
N SER A 678 -25.07 6.26 -11.73
CA SER A 678 -24.06 5.20 -11.75
C SER A 678 -23.41 5.04 -13.12
N ALA A 679 -22.15 5.47 -13.25
CA ALA A 679 -21.35 5.23 -14.45
C ALA A 679 -21.17 3.72 -14.72
N ASP A 680 -21.03 2.90 -13.67
CA ASP A 680 -20.85 1.45 -13.76
C ASP A 680 -22.06 0.77 -14.35
N PHE A 681 -23.26 1.09 -13.84
CA PHE A 681 -24.49 0.53 -14.39
C PHE A 681 -24.64 0.87 -15.89
N TRP A 682 -24.43 2.13 -16.26
CA TRP A 682 -24.51 2.57 -17.65
C TRP A 682 -23.40 2.00 -18.53
N GLY A 683 -22.25 1.70 -17.95
CA GLY A 683 -21.19 0.95 -18.62
C GLY A 683 -21.66 -0.44 -19.04
N VAL A 684 -22.35 -1.16 -18.16
CA VAL A 684 -22.92 -2.48 -18.45
C VAL A 684 -24.01 -2.42 -19.52
N VAL A 685 -24.94 -1.46 -19.41
CA VAL A 685 -26.02 -1.25 -20.40
C VAL A 685 -25.42 -0.95 -21.79
N ALA A 686 -24.38 -0.17 -21.83
CA ALA A 686 -23.72 0.17 -23.08
C ALA A 686 -22.91 -0.99 -23.68
N GLN A 687 -22.28 -1.84 -22.83
CA GLN A 687 -21.68 -3.10 -23.31
C GLN A 687 -22.75 -3.96 -23.98
N TRP A 688 -23.90 -4.14 -23.32
CA TRP A 688 -25.02 -4.85 -23.91
C TRP A 688 -25.44 -4.24 -25.26
N ARG A 689 -25.54 -2.90 -25.33
CA ARG A 689 -25.87 -2.16 -26.57
C ARG A 689 -24.86 -2.45 -27.69
N LEU A 690 -23.60 -2.49 -27.40
CA LEU A 690 -22.57 -2.75 -28.39
C LEU A 690 -22.54 -4.23 -28.85
N GLU A 691 -22.85 -5.15 -27.94
CA GLU A 691 -22.90 -6.59 -28.25
C GLU A 691 -24.16 -6.99 -29.08
N THR A 692 -25.27 -6.30 -28.85
CA THR A 692 -26.55 -6.62 -29.50
C THR A 692 -26.86 -5.78 -30.72
N GLY A 693 -26.29 -4.56 -30.78
CA GLY A 693 -26.70 -3.56 -31.76
C GLY A 693 -28.08 -2.90 -31.49
N ASP A 694 -28.77 -3.27 -30.40
CA ASP A 694 -30.11 -2.84 -30.10
C ASP A 694 -30.15 -1.39 -29.56
N PRO A 695 -30.75 -0.40 -30.24
CA PRO A 695 -30.71 1.01 -29.89
C PRO A 695 -31.76 1.44 -28.86
N ARG A 696 -32.55 0.52 -28.29
CA ARG A 696 -33.74 0.89 -27.46
C ARG A 696 -33.40 1.77 -26.27
N PHE A 697 -32.15 1.72 -25.74
CA PHE A 697 -31.71 2.54 -24.62
C PHE A 697 -30.77 3.69 -25.00
N ASP A 698 -30.54 3.93 -26.29
CA ASP A 698 -29.68 5.01 -26.78
C ASP A 698 -30.03 6.41 -26.24
N PRO A 699 -31.31 6.79 -26.02
CA PRO A 699 -31.62 8.07 -25.39
C PRO A 699 -31.03 8.25 -24.01
N PHE A 700 -31.05 7.21 -23.18
CA PHE A 700 -30.43 7.22 -21.84
C PHE A 700 -28.93 7.13 -21.93
N LEU A 701 -28.39 6.26 -22.77
CA LEU A 701 -26.94 6.10 -22.95
C LEU A 701 -26.28 7.39 -23.42
N LYS A 702 -26.88 8.13 -24.33
CA LYS A 702 -26.36 9.45 -24.76
C LYS A 702 -26.30 10.48 -23.64
N GLN A 703 -27.15 10.34 -22.62
CA GLN A 703 -27.20 11.27 -21.49
C GLN A 703 -26.32 10.79 -20.32
N HIS A 704 -26.36 9.51 -19.97
CA HIS A 704 -25.83 8.98 -18.73
C HIS A 704 -24.57 8.12 -18.90
N ALA A 705 -24.31 7.60 -20.10
CA ALA A 705 -23.14 6.76 -20.31
C ALA A 705 -21.81 7.52 -20.12
N PRO A 706 -20.74 6.82 -19.69
CA PRO A 706 -19.41 7.39 -19.64
C PRO A 706 -18.95 8.03 -20.96
N PRO A 707 -18.00 8.98 -20.94
CA PRO A 707 -17.59 9.73 -22.13
C PRO A 707 -17.23 8.87 -23.35
N TYR A 708 -16.47 7.79 -23.15
CA TYR A 708 -16.07 6.89 -24.24
C TYR A 708 -17.28 6.23 -24.93
N LEU A 709 -18.28 5.83 -24.16
CA LEU A 709 -19.48 5.20 -24.69
C LEU A 709 -20.35 6.18 -25.43
N ARG A 710 -20.50 7.41 -24.94
CA ARG A 710 -21.18 8.47 -25.70
C ARG A 710 -20.51 8.73 -27.03
N PHE A 711 -19.17 8.72 -27.07
CA PHE A 711 -18.42 8.80 -28.33
C PHE A 711 -18.75 7.62 -29.26
N ARG A 712 -18.75 6.39 -28.74
CA ARG A 712 -19.09 5.18 -29.55
C ARG A 712 -20.53 5.20 -30.08
N LEU A 713 -21.43 5.93 -29.45
CA LEU A 713 -22.82 6.12 -29.88
C LEU A 713 -23.01 7.37 -30.78
N GLY A 714 -21.95 7.86 -31.40
CA GLY A 714 -21.97 8.96 -32.35
C GLY A 714 -21.69 10.34 -31.78
N GLY A 715 -21.22 10.42 -30.54
CA GLY A 715 -20.72 11.66 -29.95
C GLY A 715 -19.35 12.06 -30.51
N GLY A 716 -19.00 13.34 -30.39
CA GLY A 716 -17.67 13.81 -30.79
C GLY A 716 -16.55 13.35 -29.82
N PRO A 717 -15.29 13.30 -30.28
CA PRO A 717 -14.16 12.88 -29.46
C PRO A 717 -13.69 13.94 -28.43
N SER A 718 -14.21 15.17 -28.48
CA SER A 718 -13.82 16.25 -27.54
C SER A 718 -14.12 15.91 -26.10
N ALA A 719 -15.20 15.19 -25.82
CA ALA A 719 -15.53 14.75 -24.45
C ALA A 719 -14.49 13.82 -23.82
N MET A 720 -13.58 13.22 -24.61
CA MET A 720 -12.51 12.37 -24.09
C MET A 720 -11.45 13.20 -23.34
N ALA A 721 -10.99 14.30 -23.93
CA ALA A 721 -10.00 15.17 -23.30
C ALA A 721 -10.51 15.72 -21.95
N ASP A 722 -11.74 16.25 -21.95
CA ASP A 722 -12.40 16.74 -20.74
C ASP A 722 -12.63 15.63 -19.71
N GLY A 723 -12.98 14.44 -20.18
CA GLY A 723 -13.15 13.27 -19.34
C GLY A 723 -11.85 12.87 -18.62
N ILE A 724 -10.75 12.75 -19.37
CA ILE A 724 -9.42 12.42 -18.80
C ILE A 724 -8.98 13.51 -17.81
N THR A 725 -9.18 14.79 -18.17
CA THR A 725 -8.83 15.90 -17.29
C THR A 725 -9.52 15.79 -15.93
N ARG A 726 -10.84 15.63 -15.93
CA ARG A 726 -11.62 15.54 -14.67
C ARG A 726 -11.39 14.25 -13.88
N SER A 727 -11.23 13.12 -14.56
CA SER A 727 -11.08 11.84 -13.86
C SER A 727 -9.65 11.57 -13.38
N MET A 728 -8.63 12.16 -14.02
CA MET A 728 -7.24 11.84 -13.73
C MET A 728 -6.33 13.05 -13.62
N LEU A 729 -6.27 13.91 -14.63
CA LEU A 729 -5.23 14.93 -14.73
C LEU A 729 -5.36 16.02 -13.66
N GLU A 730 -6.59 16.37 -13.24
CA GLU A 730 -6.79 17.31 -12.13
C GLU A 730 -6.13 16.82 -10.86
N HIS A 731 -6.00 15.52 -10.66
CA HIS A 731 -5.31 14.92 -9.55
C HIS A 731 -3.82 14.75 -9.82
N LEU A 732 -3.45 14.20 -10.97
CA LEU A 732 -2.05 13.91 -11.30
C LEU A 732 -1.18 15.14 -11.50
N ARG A 733 -1.75 16.29 -11.85
CA ARG A 733 -1.04 17.58 -12.00
C ARG A 733 -0.63 18.19 -10.68
N TYR A 734 -1.29 17.83 -9.60
CA TYR A 734 -0.96 18.29 -8.26
C TYR A 734 -0.08 17.29 -7.52
N ASN A 735 0.07 17.50 -6.23
CA ASN A 735 0.83 16.67 -5.31
C ASN A 735 0.23 15.27 -5.06
N THR A 736 -0.51 14.71 -6.02
CA THR A 736 -1.19 13.44 -5.81
C THR A 736 -0.72 12.39 -6.75
N PRO A 737 0.10 11.46 -6.36
CA PRO A 737 0.27 10.22 -7.06
C PRO A 737 -0.90 9.30 -6.77
N MET A 738 -1.14 8.35 -7.63
CA MET A 738 -1.88 7.16 -7.28
C MET A 738 -1.13 6.41 -6.19
N ARG A 739 -1.79 6.07 -5.11
CA ARG A 739 -1.23 5.38 -3.97
C ARG A 739 -2.20 4.32 -3.47
N THR A 740 -1.69 3.35 -2.78
CA THR A 740 -2.50 2.45 -1.97
C THR A 740 -2.76 3.06 -0.60
N THR A 741 -3.70 2.50 0.12
CA THR A 741 -4.10 2.98 1.43
C THR A 741 -2.99 2.89 2.47
N GLU A 742 -2.18 1.86 2.48
CA GLU A 742 -1.16 1.63 3.51
C GLU A 742 0.26 1.92 3.07
N VAL A 743 0.38 2.80 2.13
CA VAL A 743 1.63 2.94 1.54
C VAL A 743 2.44 4.03 2.07
N LEU A 744 3.44 3.68 2.50
CA LEU A 744 4.72 4.20 2.19
C LEU A 744 4.73 5.67 1.85
N PHE A 745 5.48 6.39 2.54
CA PHE A 745 5.84 7.76 2.29
C PHE A 745 6.22 7.97 0.84
N THR A 746 5.26 8.46 0.09
CA THR A 746 5.58 9.20 -1.09
C THR A 746 5.53 10.62 -0.65
N ASP A 747 6.15 11.56 -0.71
CA ASP A 747 5.94 12.96 -0.36
C ASP A 747 5.01 13.64 -1.36
N ARG A 748 4.12 12.90 -1.95
CA ARG A 748 3.07 13.37 -2.84
C ARG A 748 1.76 13.05 -2.18
N ILE A 749 1.29 13.97 -1.40
CA ILE A 749 0.02 13.88 -0.71
C ILE A 749 -1.00 14.70 -1.47
N HIS A 750 -2.16 14.21 -1.44
CA HIS A 750 -3.28 14.81 -2.07
C HIS A 750 -4.02 15.75 -1.13
N VAL A 751 -4.40 16.88 -1.68
CA VAL A 751 -5.11 17.92 -0.94
C VAL A 751 -6.60 17.64 -0.89
N ALA A 752 -7.16 17.03 -1.92
CA ALA A 752 -8.57 16.70 -1.97
C ALA A 752 -8.84 15.34 -1.34
N ARG A 753 -9.92 15.24 -0.57
CA ARG A 753 -10.26 14.07 0.24
C ARG A 753 -10.83 12.88 -0.57
N ASP A 754 -11.17 13.09 -1.85
CA ASP A 754 -12.00 12.17 -2.62
C ASP A 754 -11.20 11.39 -3.67
N ILE A 755 -9.95 11.04 -3.40
CA ILE A 755 -9.07 10.39 -4.37
C ILE A 755 -8.99 8.88 -4.23
N ASP A 756 -9.85 8.26 -3.57
CA ASP A 756 -9.95 6.80 -3.63
C ASP A 756 -10.48 6.31 -4.99
N ASN A 757 -10.54 7.19 -5.98
CA ASN A 757 -11.05 6.86 -7.30
C ASN A 757 -9.92 6.41 -8.23
N TRP A 758 -9.51 5.15 -8.06
CA TRP A 758 -8.73 4.38 -9.03
C TRP A 758 -9.45 4.25 -10.37
N ASP A 759 -10.77 4.41 -10.37
CA ASP A 759 -11.66 4.36 -11.54
C ASP A 759 -11.35 5.42 -12.60
N GLY A 760 -10.60 6.44 -12.26
CA GLY A 760 -10.14 7.46 -13.20
C GLY A 760 -9.36 6.91 -14.40
N THR A 761 -8.73 5.75 -14.28
CA THR A 761 -8.01 5.10 -15.38
C THR A 761 -8.93 4.40 -16.38
N ASP A 762 -10.17 4.09 -16.03
CA ASP A 762 -11.09 3.32 -16.85
C ASP A 762 -11.37 3.96 -18.21
N LEU A 763 -11.45 5.29 -18.26
CA LEU A 763 -11.61 6.00 -19.51
C LEU A 763 -10.44 5.78 -20.46
N VAL A 764 -9.20 5.84 -19.96
CA VAL A 764 -8.00 5.64 -20.77
C VAL A 764 -7.91 4.17 -21.21
N VAL A 765 -8.24 3.22 -20.33
CA VAL A 765 -8.33 1.79 -20.69
C VAL A 765 -9.36 1.57 -21.79
N ALA A 766 -10.54 2.19 -21.65
CA ALA A 766 -11.58 2.08 -22.67
C ALA A 766 -11.14 2.62 -24.05
N MET A 767 -10.46 3.78 -24.05
CA MET A 767 -9.91 4.36 -25.28
C MET A 767 -8.86 3.47 -25.92
N LEU A 768 -7.97 2.88 -25.10
CA LEU A 768 -6.88 2.00 -25.58
C LEU A 768 -7.39 0.65 -26.07
N THR A 769 -8.41 0.08 -25.41
CA THR A 769 -8.74 -1.34 -25.58
C THR A 769 -10.12 -1.60 -26.18
N GLY A 770 -11.01 -0.61 -26.15
CA GLY A 770 -12.41 -0.79 -26.50
C GLY A 770 -13.28 -1.42 -25.40
N ASN A 771 -12.70 -1.79 -24.25
CA ASN A 771 -13.44 -2.22 -23.08
C ASN A 771 -13.77 -1.02 -22.19
N HIS A 772 -15.03 -0.84 -21.86
CA HIS A 772 -15.56 0.29 -21.13
C HIS A 772 -16.33 -0.10 -19.86
N VAL A 773 -16.29 -1.36 -19.50
CA VAL A 773 -16.82 -1.83 -18.23
C VAL A 773 -15.76 -1.63 -17.18
N SER A 774 -16.11 -0.93 -16.11
CA SER A 774 -15.21 -0.55 -15.05
C SER A 774 -14.63 -1.73 -14.27
N ASN A 775 -13.57 -1.48 -13.55
CA ASN A 775 -12.91 -2.41 -12.61
C ASN A 775 -12.30 -3.67 -13.23
N GLY A 776 -12.26 -3.82 -14.56
CA GLY A 776 -11.69 -4.99 -15.20
C GLY A 776 -12.28 -6.32 -14.72
N MET A 777 -13.55 -6.32 -14.30
CA MET A 777 -14.22 -7.52 -13.79
C MET A 777 -14.43 -8.56 -14.88
N SER A 778 -14.73 -8.11 -16.10
CA SER A 778 -14.90 -8.97 -17.28
C SER A 778 -13.90 -8.61 -18.38
N PRO A 779 -13.35 -9.59 -19.10
CA PRO A 779 -12.26 -9.37 -20.06
C PRO A 779 -12.76 -8.96 -21.47
N TYR A 780 -13.53 -7.89 -21.56
CA TYR A 780 -14.11 -7.44 -22.84
C TYR A 780 -13.11 -6.71 -23.75
N TYR A 781 -11.83 -6.78 -23.47
CA TYR A 781 -10.77 -6.10 -24.22
C TYR A 781 -10.73 -6.57 -25.67
N HIS A 782 -10.68 -5.65 -26.62
CA HIS A 782 -10.58 -5.92 -28.04
C HIS A 782 -9.14 -5.88 -28.54
N VAL A 783 -8.32 -4.99 -28.02
CA VAL A 783 -6.94 -4.80 -28.44
C VAL A 783 -6.02 -4.39 -27.27
N ALA A 784 -4.74 -4.78 -27.38
CA ALA A 784 -3.63 -4.25 -26.59
C ALA A 784 -2.49 -3.84 -27.52
N TRP A 785 -1.67 -2.88 -27.11
CA TRP A 785 -0.58 -2.31 -27.89
C TRP A 785 0.78 -2.75 -27.35
N GLU A 786 1.21 -3.98 -27.71
CA GLU A 786 2.31 -4.69 -27.03
C GLU A 786 3.72 -4.10 -27.25
N SER A 787 3.95 -3.35 -28.32
CA SER A 787 5.27 -2.80 -28.67
C SER A 787 5.19 -1.33 -29.08
N ALA A 788 4.25 -0.60 -28.48
CA ALA A 788 4.11 0.83 -28.75
C ALA A 788 5.23 1.62 -28.05
N PRO A 789 5.76 2.71 -28.67
CA PRO A 789 6.69 3.62 -28.00
C PRO A 789 6.00 4.37 -26.86
N ALA A 790 6.77 4.91 -25.93
CA ALA A 790 6.21 5.66 -24.80
C ALA A 790 5.40 6.89 -25.23
N THR A 791 5.61 7.37 -26.44
CA THR A 791 4.93 8.52 -27.07
C THR A 791 3.59 8.17 -27.75
N PHE A 792 3.17 6.91 -27.64
CA PHE A 792 1.98 6.37 -28.28
C PHE A 792 0.69 6.74 -27.53
N THR A 793 -0.35 7.05 -28.33
CA THR A 793 -1.72 7.16 -27.87
C THR A 793 -2.68 6.51 -28.87
N ALA A 794 -3.82 6.02 -28.39
CA ALA A 794 -4.83 5.40 -29.25
C ALA A 794 -6.25 5.64 -28.74
N LEU A 795 -7.17 5.74 -29.69
CA LEU A 795 -8.60 5.80 -29.47
C LEU A 795 -9.27 4.72 -30.33
N VAL A 796 -9.73 3.65 -29.72
CA VAL A 796 -10.51 2.63 -30.40
C VAL A 796 -11.86 3.21 -30.80
N THR A 797 -12.08 3.33 -32.10
CA THR A 797 -13.31 3.95 -32.67
C THR A 797 -14.37 2.90 -32.98
N THR A 798 -13.95 1.70 -33.36
CA THR A 798 -14.85 0.55 -33.59
C THR A 798 -14.24 -0.68 -32.93
N ALA A 799 -15.06 -1.46 -32.24
CA ALA A 799 -14.67 -2.69 -31.60
C ALA A 799 -15.82 -3.71 -31.68
N GLY A 800 -15.61 -4.77 -32.38
CA GLY A 800 -16.55 -5.87 -32.60
C GLY A 800 -15.84 -7.17 -32.89
N THR A 801 -16.56 -8.22 -33.19
CA THR A 801 -16.00 -9.53 -33.53
C THR A 801 -15.56 -9.65 -34.99
N ARG A 802 -15.99 -8.72 -35.86
CA ARG A 802 -15.69 -8.75 -37.32
C ARG A 802 -15.03 -7.44 -37.79
N GLU A 803 -14.88 -6.48 -36.91
CA GLU A 803 -14.29 -5.18 -37.22
C GLU A 803 -13.56 -4.62 -35.98
N LEU A 804 -12.39 -4.02 -36.22
CA LEU A 804 -11.64 -3.23 -35.26
C LEU A 804 -11.11 -1.99 -35.99
N ALA A 805 -11.36 -0.81 -35.41
CA ALA A 805 -10.76 0.42 -35.89
C ALA A 805 -10.25 1.24 -34.70
N ALA A 806 -9.11 1.90 -34.88
CA ALA A 806 -8.54 2.81 -33.91
C ALA A 806 -7.82 3.98 -34.59
N ASP A 807 -7.96 5.15 -33.99
CA ASP A 807 -7.14 6.32 -34.30
C ASP A 807 -5.90 6.29 -33.40
N ILE A 808 -4.72 6.47 -34.00
CA ILE A 808 -3.40 6.40 -33.35
C ILE A 808 -2.67 7.71 -33.59
N PHE A 809 -1.95 8.19 -32.57
CA PHE A 809 -1.07 9.33 -32.69
C PHE A 809 0.23 9.07 -31.90
N LEU A 810 1.40 9.37 -32.52
CA LEU A 810 2.69 9.34 -31.87
C LEU A 810 3.16 10.75 -31.56
N HIS A 811 3.43 11.06 -30.30
CA HIS A 811 3.94 12.35 -29.85
C HIS A 811 5.48 12.42 -30.01
N GLN A 812 5.94 12.05 -31.20
CA GLN A 812 7.34 12.11 -31.65
C GLN A 812 7.40 12.39 -33.17
N PRO A 813 8.47 12.98 -33.69
CA PRO A 813 8.57 13.27 -35.12
C PRO A 813 8.78 12.01 -35.97
N ASP A 814 9.47 11.02 -35.44
CA ASP A 814 9.86 9.83 -36.20
C ASP A 814 8.78 8.75 -36.19
N ALA A 815 8.71 8.02 -37.28
CA ALA A 815 7.88 6.84 -37.38
C ALA A 815 8.38 5.72 -36.45
N ALA A 816 7.46 4.96 -35.88
CA ALA A 816 7.82 3.84 -35.00
C ALA A 816 6.93 2.61 -35.27
N PRO A 817 7.46 1.40 -34.97
CA PRO A 817 6.66 0.18 -35.01
C PRO A 817 5.67 0.16 -33.84
N VAL A 818 4.45 -0.26 -34.14
CA VAL A 818 3.38 -0.49 -33.18
C VAL A 818 2.79 -1.86 -33.44
N THR A 819 2.70 -2.69 -32.40
CA THR A 819 2.08 -4.01 -32.52
C THR A 819 0.75 -4.01 -31.77
N ALA A 820 -0.34 -4.17 -32.52
CA ALA A 820 -1.67 -4.39 -31.99
C ALA A 820 -1.91 -5.91 -31.81
N ARG A 821 -2.31 -6.33 -30.65
CA ARG A 821 -2.79 -7.70 -30.38
C ARG A 821 -4.30 -7.67 -30.24
N CYS A 822 -4.99 -8.36 -31.15
CA CYS A 822 -6.45 -8.37 -31.24
C CYS A 822 -7.01 -9.63 -30.55
N PHE A 823 -7.93 -9.46 -29.61
CA PHE A 823 -8.41 -10.56 -28.76
C PHE A 823 -9.77 -11.11 -29.16
N ARG A 824 -10.62 -10.30 -29.78
CA ARG A 824 -12.03 -10.65 -30.00
C ARG A 824 -12.42 -10.79 -31.48
N LEU A 825 -11.51 -10.56 -32.41
CA LEU A 825 -11.79 -10.79 -33.83
C LEU A 825 -12.01 -12.27 -34.11
N THR A 826 -13.06 -12.61 -34.83
CA THR A 826 -13.32 -13.96 -35.27
C THR A 826 -12.25 -14.39 -36.26
N PRO A 827 -11.66 -15.59 -36.16
CA PRO A 827 -10.69 -16.06 -37.15
C PRO A 827 -11.25 -16.03 -38.59
N GLY A 828 -10.43 -15.54 -39.53
CA GLY A 828 -10.86 -15.39 -40.93
C GLY A 828 -9.97 -14.42 -41.72
N ASN A 829 -10.40 -14.08 -42.92
CA ASN A 829 -9.72 -13.13 -43.80
C ASN A 829 -10.26 -11.72 -43.58
N TYR A 830 -9.35 -10.79 -43.42
CA TYR A 830 -9.64 -9.39 -43.18
C TYR A 830 -8.90 -8.49 -44.19
N ARG A 831 -9.46 -7.33 -44.45
CA ARG A 831 -8.75 -6.24 -45.09
C ARG A 831 -8.16 -5.35 -43.97
N LEU A 832 -6.84 -5.22 -43.97
CA LEU A 832 -6.12 -4.32 -43.08
C LEU A 832 -5.80 -3.04 -43.86
N THR A 833 -6.23 -1.91 -43.35
CA THR A 833 -5.88 -0.61 -43.90
C THR A 833 -5.26 0.30 -42.85
N LEU A 834 -4.29 1.11 -43.26
CA LEU A 834 -3.72 2.22 -42.49
C LEU A 834 -3.85 3.50 -43.31
N ARG A 835 -4.42 4.54 -42.72
CA ARG A 835 -4.69 5.82 -43.40
C ARG A 835 -4.30 7.02 -42.56
N THR A 836 -3.88 8.10 -43.21
CA THR A 836 -3.78 9.44 -42.61
C THR A 836 -4.60 10.39 -43.47
N GLY A 837 -5.71 10.92 -42.95
CA GLY A 837 -6.72 11.59 -43.75
C GLY A 837 -7.21 10.68 -44.90
N ASP A 838 -7.23 11.22 -46.12
CA ASP A 838 -7.63 10.46 -47.31
C ASP A 838 -6.52 9.59 -47.92
N ARG A 839 -5.26 9.76 -47.44
CA ARG A 839 -4.11 9.03 -47.94
C ARG A 839 -4.04 7.63 -47.34
N VAL A 840 -4.03 6.61 -48.17
CA VAL A 840 -3.78 5.23 -47.81
C VAL A 840 -2.27 5.00 -47.69
N LEU A 841 -1.82 4.57 -46.51
CA LEU A 841 -0.45 4.23 -46.21
C LEU A 841 -0.20 2.72 -46.39
N LEU A 842 -1.19 1.91 -46.05
CA LEU A 842 -1.15 0.47 -46.18
C LEU A 842 -2.57 -0.05 -46.52
N ASP A 843 -2.65 -1.01 -47.45
CA ASP A 843 -3.86 -1.75 -47.76
C ASP A 843 -3.46 -3.16 -48.17
N ARG A 844 -3.78 -4.13 -47.31
CA ARG A 844 -3.45 -5.53 -47.56
C ARG A 844 -4.48 -6.48 -46.97
N ARG A 845 -4.47 -7.72 -47.44
CA ARG A 845 -5.18 -8.83 -46.81
C ARG A 845 -4.40 -9.34 -45.62
N GLU A 846 -5.12 -9.70 -44.58
CA GLU A 846 -4.57 -10.25 -43.33
C GLU A 846 -5.39 -11.48 -42.93
N THR A 847 -4.73 -12.58 -42.62
CA THR A 847 -5.40 -13.75 -42.06
C THR A 847 -5.34 -13.66 -40.55
N VAL A 848 -6.49 -13.39 -39.92
CA VAL A 848 -6.62 -13.21 -38.47
C VAL A 848 -6.88 -14.56 -37.81
N GLY A 849 -6.04 -14.94 -36.88
CA GLY A 849 -6.24 -16.08 -35.96
C GLY A 849 -6.66 -15.62 -34.56
N ALA A 850 -6.72 -16.56 -33.63
CA ALA A 850 -6.92 -16.23 -32.22
C ALA A 850 -5.74 -15.41 -31.70
N ASP A 851 -6.01 -14.39 -30.89
CA ASP A 851 -4.98 -13.47 -30.31
C ASP A 851 -4.02 -12.91 -31.38
N HIS A 852 -4.54 -12.56 -32.54
CA HIS A 852 -3.77 -12.16 -33.72
C HIS A 852 -2.98 -10.86 -33.46
N ARG A 853 -1.71 -10.85 -33.89
CA ARG A 853 -0.82 -9.70 -33.79
C ARG A 853 -0.57 -9.07 -35.17
N VAL A 854 -0.78 -7.76 -35.22
CA VAL A 854 -0.50 -6.94 -36.39
C VAL A 854 0.55 -5.91 -36.04
N THR A 855 1.71 -5.99 -36.72
CA THR A 855 2.76 -4.95 -36.57
C THR A 855 2.70 -3.98 -37.74
N LEU A 856 2.68 -2.70 -37.43
CA LEU A 856 2.60 -1.58 -38.38
C LEU A 856 3.68 -0.56 -38.08
N THR A 857 4.18 0.10 -39.10
CA THR A 857 4.98 1.31 -38.96
C THR A 857 4.06 2.51 -38.99
N VAL A 858 3.92 3.20 -37.87
CA VAL A 858 3.07 4.35 -37.69
C VAL A 858 3.90 5.62 -37.84
N PRO A 859 3.52 6.56 -38.72
CA PRO A 859 4.21 7.85 -38.84
C PRO A 859 4.17 8.65 -37.54
N GLY A 860 5.23 9.38 -37.25
CA GLY A 860 5.28 10.32 -36.14
C GLY A 860 4.48 11.58 -36.43
N ALA A 861 4.01 12.25 -35.38
CA ALA A 861 3.27 13.52 -35.42
C ALA A 861 2.13 13.55 -36.45
N ALA A 862 1.45 12.41 -36.65
CA ALA A 862 0.35 12.31 -37.61
C ALA A 862 -0.80 11.47 -37.00
N LEU A 863 -2.04 11.92 -37.24
CA LEU A 863 -3.20 11.11 -36.87
C LEU A 863 -3.39 10.02 -37.94
N VAL A 864 -3.32 8.77 -37.50
CA VAL A 864 -3.40 7.58 -38.34
C VAL A 864 -4.55 6.71 -37.89
N ARG A 865 -5.39 6.25 -38.85
CA ARG A 865 -6.46 5.28 -38.59
C ARG A 865 -6.05 3.91 -39.08
N ILE A 866 -6.03 2.94 -38.17
CA ILE A 866 -5.99 1.50 -38.48
C ILE A 866 -7.40 0.95 -38.57
N MET A 867 -7.66 0.07 -39.55
CA MET A 867 -8.90 -0.70 -39.65
C MET A 867 -8.62 -2.13 -40.05
N LEU A 868 -9.29 -3.07 -39.39
CA LEU A 868 -9.39 -4.48 -39.74
C LEU A 868 -10.87 -4.77 -39.98
N THR A 869 -11.25 -5.12 -41.23
CA THR A 869 -12.62 -5.42 -41.56
C THR A 869 -12.71 -6.81 -42.22
N SER A 870 -13.60 -7.65 -41.72
CA SER A 870 -13.79 -9.01 -42.24
C SER A 870 -14.25 -9.01 -43.70
N GLU A 871 -13.60 -9.76 -44.56
CA GLU A 871 -13.99 -9.92 -45.99
C GLU A 871 -15.12 -10.95 -46.18
N SER A 872 -15.48 -11.70 -45.14
CA SER A 872 -16.58 -12.67 -45.25
C SER A 872 -17.94 -11.96 -45.18
N THR A 873 -18.74 -12.08 -46.27
CA THR A 873 -20.12 -11.55 -46.35
C THR A 873 -21.17 -12.51 -45.74
N GLY A 874 -20.75 -13.49 -44.93
CA GLY A 874 -21.67 -14.47 -44.34
C GLY A 874 -22.50 -13.88 -43.21
N SER A 875 -23.79 -14.14 -43.24
CA SER A 875 -24.76 -13.88 -42.17
C SER A 875 -24.23 -14.37 -40.82
N SER A 876 -24.42 -13.55 -39.76
CA SER A 876 -24.15 -13.96 -38.36
C SER A 876 -24.85 -15.29 -38.04
N PRO A 877 -24.21 -16.17 -37.30
CA PRO A 877 -24.88 -17.34 -36.74
C PRO A 877 -25.91 -16.96 -35.70
#